data_5ace5ca5e9432bfbe4f5f59660e93515
#
_entry.id   5ace5ca5e9432bfbe4f5f59660e93515
#
_cell.length_a   1.000
_cell.length_b   1.000
_cell.length_c   1.000
_cell.angle_alpha   90.00
_cell.angle_beta   90.00
_cell.angle_gamma   90.00
#
_symmetry.space_group_name_H-M   'P 1'
#
loop_
_entity.id
_entity.type
_entity.pdbx_description
1 polymer ?
#
loop_
_entity_poly.entity_id
_entity_poly.type
_entity_poly.pdbx_seq_one_letter_code
_entity_poly.pdbx_strand_id
1 'polypeptide(L)'
;MSKAKKIERMKKQAAQEAMQETPIVAPVEQSKEEKQVVNEPINTSFQSNINRMPNSPMVGVRPTTPITRPETPSPMQRTIPQTQQVETKIETTIKEEKKPEILPEKRNDFVGVDVAADAEFVPENEALDKPDSKQEVEEPKIGKNGKPVKQTKKKGKKEKGLLDAPQTVQQTIPYMSVYSNGIIETVPGTYTKCYLLHDVNFKTATDEEQETIFTDYGNLLNTFGHEVKAEITIFNRNIDQEKFRQNTLLKMQNDGFDTYREEYNKILEAKINEGRNNIIHEKYLTVGINAPGIDEAVVTFSRLDTEIAARVKKVNGAETVPMSIEERLAVLYDIYNLDSNAPFNTKMNVKGHEARNFDLAWLKKQGITTKDIIAPPSMYFQPNYFKSGETYARTLYIDNLPTFLSTDLLPELSAVACNMLVSVHFDSMKQDKAIKLIRNQTVNINSNVVDAQKKASRAGYSADLISPELLKSQREAERIMGDITSRNQKLFLLTMVVTVFAEDKETLEKNTKAVQSVASRFLCTLKPLSYQQEPGFCTSLPLATNKVYVQRLLTTEAASLFIPFSAQELSQKNGMYYGLNAVSRNLLLFNRTNSKNANGVILGTPGSGKSFSAKREMLNVFLGTNADIYIIDPEREYTPLAALFGGEVVKIAAGSKTYINPLDMDLDYADDDDPITLKSDFIGSLCETIIGGKYGLAPIQKSVIDRCVRQVYQPYMEHMKRLADKSITCDKSAMPTLDDFYELLLQQPEPEAQNIALALELYCRGSLDTFAHKTNVKTNSRFVVYDIKDIGTGMKEMGLQVCLNDIWNKIIENKKKGKKTWFYIDEFYLLTQTESSARFLQQIWKRARKWGGVPTGITQNVEDLLASKEARGIINNCDFVLMLNQSPLDRVELGHMLNISPTQMSYITNADAGQGLIYTGKFIVPFIDKFPGGNSLYKAMTTKPDEVDLDAVTV
;
A
#
# COMPACT_ATOMS: atom_id res chain seq x y z
N MET A 1 -44.45 -22.06 -3.10
CA MET A 1 -43.83 -23.08 -3.97
C MET A 1 -43.60 -22.66 -5.44
N SER A 2 -43.77 -21.39 -5.81
CA SER A 2 -43.70 -20.96 -7.24
C SER A 2 -42.34 -20.31 -7.66
N LYS A 3 -41.57 -19.74 -6.76
CA LYS A 3 -40.29 -19.09 -7.10
C LYS A 3 -39.11 -20.08 -7.25
N ALA A 4 -39.06 -21.10 -6.46
CA ALA A 4 -37.98 -22.11 -6.52
C ALA A 4 -38.00 -22.94 -7.82
N LYS A 5 -39.19 -23.33 -8.30
CA LYS A 5 -39.30 -24.04 -9.59
C LYS A 5 -38.96 -23.22 -10.82
N LYS A 6 -39.03 -21.87 -10.73
CA LYS A 6 -38.66 -20.98 -11.84
C LYS A 6 -37.14 -20.80 -11.93
N ILE A 7 -36.46 -20.79 -10.80
CA ILE A 7 -34.98 -20.68 -10.73
C ILE A 7 -34.34 -22.00 -11.21
N GLU A 8 -34.93 -23.14 -10.89
CA GLU A 8 -34.40 -24.44 -11.32
C GLU A 8 -34.60 -24.69 -12.83
N ARG A 9 -35.68 -24.15 -13.43
CA ARG A 9 -35.86 -24.16 -14.88
C ARG A 9 -34.87 -23.26 -15.61
N MET A 10 -34.59 -22.06 -15.08
CA MET A 10 -33.59 -21.14 -15.66
C MET A 10 -32.15 -21.71 -15.57
N LYS A 11 -31.82 -22.42 -14.51
CA LYS A 11 -30.51 -23.09 -14.39
C LYS A 11 -30.37 -24.30 -15.35
N LYS A 12 -31.45 -25.01 -15.65
CA LYS A 12 -31.43 -26.07 -16.66
C LYS A 12 -31.37 -25.57 -18.10
N GLN A 13 -31.96 -24.42 -18.39
CA GLN A 13 -31.89 -23.77 -19.70
C GLN A 13 -30.50 -23.20 -19.97
N ALA A 14 -29.87 -22.54 -19.01
CA ALA A 14 -28.50 -22.05 -19.12
C ALA A 14 -27.45 -23.18 -19.27
N ALA A 15 -27.70 -24.35 -18.68
CA ALA A 15 -26.84 -25.52 -18.88
C ALA A 15 -27.00 -26.21 -20.25
N GLN A 16 -28.13 -26.02 -20.91
CA GLN A 16 -28.37 -26.55 -22.27
C GLN A 16 -27.83 -25.62 -23.36
N GLU A 17 -27.84 -24.30 -23.16
CA GLU A 17 -27.23 -23.32 -24.06
C GLU A 17 -25.71 -23.38 -24.01
N ALA A 18 -25.09 -23.69 -22.88
CA ALA A 18 -23.64 -23.86 -22.75
C ALA A 18 -23.07 -25.13 -23.42
N MET A 19 -23.91 -26.03 -23.89
CA MET A 19 -23.50 -27.26 -24.60
C MET A 19 -23.58 -27.14 -26.13
N GLN A 20 -24.01 -26.01 -26.71
CA GLN A 20 -24.21 -25.85 -28.14
C GLN A 20 -23.20 -24.95 -28.86
N GLU A 21 -22.17 -24.44 -28.19
CA GLU A 21 -21.14 -23.63 -28.86
C GLU A 21 -19.74 -24.25 -28.71
N THR A 22 -19.43 -25.25 -29.55
CA THR A 22 -18.04 -25.61 -29.88
C THR A 22 -17.93 -25.82 -31.40
N PRO A 23 -17.01 -25.11 -32.09
CA PRO A 23 -16.82 -25.31 -33.52
C PRO A 23 -15.99 -26.57 -33.79
N ILE A 24 -16.43 -27.33 -34.74
CA ILE A 24 -15.84 -28.54 -35.30
C ILE A 24 -14.56 -28.19 -36.05
N VAL A 25 -13.43 -28.78 -35.67
CA VAL A 25 -12.23 -28.85 -36.49
C VAL A 25 -12.08 -30.27 -37.02
N ALA A 26 -11.97 -30.42 -38.32
CA ALA A 26 -11.84 -31.68 -39.02
C ALA A 26 -10.48 -32.34 -38.81
N PRO A 27 -10.39 -33.70 -38.87
CA PRO A 27 -9.15 -34.43 -38.62
C PRO A 27 -8.31 -34.60 -39.88
N VAL A 28 -6.99 -34.48 -39.71
CA VAL A 28 -5.96 -34.86 -40.69
C VAL A 28 -5.56 -36.30 -40.42
N GLU A 29 -5.64 -37.15 -41.43
CA GLU A 29 -5.20 -38.53 -41.47
C GLU A 29 -3.71 -38.70 -41.18
N GLN A 30 -3.36 -39.66 -40.33
CA GLN A 30 -2.04 -40.28 -40.31
C GLN A 30 -2.15 -41.79 -40.33
N SER A 31 -1.43 -42.34 -41.27
CA SER A 31 -1.27 -43.77 -41.62
C SER A 31 -0.58 -44.58 -40.52
N LYS A 32 -1.06 -45.80 -40.39
CA LYS A 32 -0.54 -46.88 -39.52
C LYS A 32 0.80 -47.42 -40.01
N GLU A 33 1.69 -47.79 -39.08
CA GLU A 33 2.48 -49.01 -39.13
C GLU A 33 2.77 -49.50 -37.72
N GLU A 34 2.36 -50.77 -37.51
CA GLU A 34 2.58 -51.62 -36.32
C GLU A 34 4.03 -52.19 -36.36
N LYS A 35 4.61 -52.44 -35.19
CA LYS A 35 5.20 -53.71 -34.73
C LYS A 35 5.69 -53.67 -33.30
N GLN A 36 5.04 -54.44 -32.46
CA GLN A 36 5.40 -55.51 -31.53
C GLN A 36 6.75 -55.42 -30.78
N VAL A 37 6.65 -55.27 -29.47
CA VAL A 37 6.86 -56.25 -28.37
C VAL A 37 8.27 -56.86 -28.26
N VAL A 38 8.95 -56.67 -27.09
CA VAL A 38 9.37 -57.77 -26.18
C VAL A 38 10.22 -57.16 -25.02
N ASN A 39 9.94 -57.74 -23.84
CA ASN A 39 10.46 -57.51 -22.45
C ASN A 39 11.98 -57.51 -22.23
N GLU A 40 12.38 -56.73 -21.23
CA GLU A 40 13.21 -57.00 -20.02
C GLU A 40 14.57 -57.73 -20.14
N PRO A 41 15.43 -57.69 -19.10
CA PRO A 41 15.95 -56.60 -18.21
C PRO A 41 17.52 -56.66 -18.01
N ILE A 42 18.01 -55.86 -17.12
CA ILE A 42 19.19 -56.06 -16.21
C ILE A 42 20.56 -55.48 -16.62
N ASN A 43 20.96 -54.54 -15.77
CA ASN A 43 22.24 -54.43 -15.01
C ASN A 43 23.46 -53.75 -15.56
N THR A 44 23.87 -52.81 -14.70
CA THR A 44 25.24 -52.49 -14.19
C THR A 44 26.29 -51.87 -15.11
N SER A 45 26.66 -50.70 -14.60
CA SER A 45 28.07 -50.29 -14.33
C SER A 45 29.00 -49.86 -15.40
N PHE A 46 29.67 -48.78 -15.05
CA PHE A 46 31.09 -48.43 -15.30
C PHE A 46 31.52 -47.71 -16.58
N GLN A 47 32.02 -46.52 -16.31
CA GLN A 47 33.28 -45.91 -16.81
C GLN A 47 33.45 -45.46 -18.26
N SER A 48 33.74 -44.17 -18.31
CA SER A 48 34.89 -43.52 -19.03
C SER A 48 35.23 -43.90 -20.48
N ASN A 49 35.40 -42.90 -21.30
CA ASN A 49 36.56 -42.59 -22.20
C ASN A 49 36.15 -41.55 -23.22
N ILE A 50 36.74 -40.38 -23.24
CA ILE A 50 38.01 -39.90 -23.81
C ILE A 50 38.33 -40.49 -25.19
N ASN A 51 38.38 -39.61 -26.19
CA ASN A 51 39.38 -39.51 -27.27
C ASN A 51 38.75 -38.87 -28.54
N ARG A 52 39.38 -38.13 -29.40
CA ARG A 52 40.75 -37.64 -29.58
C ARG A 52 40.78 -36.59 -30.72
N MET A 53 41.58 -35.61 -30.54
CA MET A 53 42.50 -34.84 -31.37
C MET A 53 42.74 -35.19 -32.86
N PRO A 54 43.34 -34.31 -33.73
CA PRO A 54 44.84 -34.13 -33.66
C PRO A 54 45.41 -32.70 -33.94
N ASN A 55 46.56 -32.46 -33.36
CA ASN A 55 47.96 -32.17 -33.71
C ASN A 55 48.36 -30.76 -34.17
N SER A 56 49.13 -30.05 -33.42
CA SER A 56 50.61 -29.90 -33.13
C SER A 56 51.47 -29.17 -34.19
N PRO A 57 52.68 -28.56 -34.01
CA PRO A 57 53.67 -28.83 -32.98
C PRO A 57 54.48 -27.62 -32.40
N MET A 58 54.98 -27.79 -31.19
CA MET A 58 56.31 -27.64 -30.56
C MET A 58 57.26 -26.45 -30.85
N VAL A 59 57.81 -25.89 -29.74
CA VAL A 59 59.22 -25.83 -29.27
C VAL A 59 59.20 -24.99 -27.95
N GLY A 60 59.67 -25.32 -26.97
CA GLY A 60 60.60 -25.89 -26.02
C GLY A 60 61.39 -24.83 -25.28
N VAL A 61 61.47 -24.95 -23.94
CA VAL A 61 62.59 -24.84 -23.02
C VAL A 61 62.18 -24.36 -21.61
N ARG A 62 62.54 -25.21 -20.62
CA ARG A 62 62.54 -25.00 -19.18
C ARG A 62 63.88 -24.44 -18.72
N PRO A 63 64.15 -24.20 -17.39
CA PRO A 63 63.39 -23.78 -16.20
C PRO A 63 64.14 -22.67 -15.42
N THR A 64 63.62 -22.19 -14.31
CA THR A 64 64.22 -22.03 -12.96
C THR A 64 63.52 -20.96 -12.08
N THR A 65 63.04 -21.45 -10.95
CA THR A 65 62.99 -20.95 -9.56
C THR A 65 62.82 -19.46 -9.17
N PRO A 66 62.49 -19.16 -7.93
CA PRO A 66 61.36 -18.24 -7.55
C PRO A 66 61.86 -16.91 -6.95
N ILE A 67 61.06 -15.86 -7.05
CA ILE A 67 61.35 -14.61 -6.35
C ILE A 67 60.04 -14.05 -5.68
N THR A 68 60.16 -13.99 -4.37
CA THR A 68 59.58 -13.13 -3.31
C THR A 68 58.63 -11.99 -3.72
N ARG A 69 57.58 -11.87 -2.88
CA ARG A 69 56.72 -10.69 -2.68
C ARG A 69 57.51 -9.41 -2.39
N PRO A 70 57.00 -8.27 -2.70
CA PRO A 70 57.19 -7.10 -1.81
C PRO A 70 55.87 -6.54 -1.28
N GLU A 71 56.06 -6.00 -0.10
CA GLU A 71 55.13 -5.43 0.85
C GLU A 71 54.46 -4.11 0.38
N THR A 72 53.31 -3.86 0.97
CA THR A 72 52.56 -2.60 0.92
C THR A 72 53.25 -1.47 1.68
N PRO A 73 53.13 -0.21 1.27
CA PRO A 73 53.34 0.92 2.20
C PRO A 73 52.03 1.65 2.52
N SER A 74 51.92 1.96 3.81
CA SER A 74 50.87 2.73 4.46
C SER A 74 50.87 4.21 4.07
N PRO A 75 49.81 4.97 4.38
CA PRO A 75 49.56 6.28 3.82
C PRO A 75 50.24 7.41 4.58
N MET A 76 50.85 8.33 3.83
CA MET A 76 51.33 9.61 4.36
C MET A 76 50.21 10.65 4.38
N GLN A 77 50.10 11.26 5.55
CA GLN A 77 49.40 12.52 5.80
C GLN A 77 49.97 13.66 4.96
N ARG A 78 49.11 14.43 4.32
CA ARG A 78 49.50 15.75 3.81
C ARG A 78 48.67 16.86 4.45
N THR A 79 49.39 17.70 5.16
CA THR A 79 49.04 18.98 5.76
C THR A 79 48.62 20.01 4.70
N ILE A 80 47.61 20.80 5.02
CA ILE A 80 47.11 21.95 4.26
C ILE A 80 47.92 23.16 4.70
N PRO A 81 48.42 24.02 3.79
CA PRO A 81 48.79 25.35 4.14
C PRO A 81 47.66 26.37 3.84
N GLN A 82 47.37 27.19 4.84
CA GLN A 82 46.62 28.45 4.73
C GLN A 82 47.36 29.40 3.81
N THR A 83 46.64 30.09 2.92
CA THR A 83 47.15 31.29 2.28
C THR A 83 46.10 32.42 2.33
N GLN A 84 46.62 33.52 2.73
CA GLN A 84 46.01 34.80 3.03
C GLN A 84 45.26 35.46 1.84
N GLN A 85 44.27 36.27 2.23
CA GLN A 85 43.57 37.26 1.41
C GLN A 85 44.55 38.30 0.86
N VAL A 86 44.38 38.63 -0.40
CA VAL A 86 44.87 39.87 -0.97
C VAL A 86 43.74 40.48 -1.82
N GLU A 87 43.21 41.58 -1.32
CA GLU A 87 42.36 42.51 -2.06
C GLU A 87 43.17 43.25 -3.15
N THR A 88 42.68 43.27 -4.38
CA THR A 88 43.11 44.21 -5.38
C THR A 88 41.91 44.83 -6.08
N LYS A 89 41.69 46.10 -5.78
CA LYS A 89 40.84 47.00 -6.54
C LYS A 89 41.41 47.17 -7.95
N ILE A 90 40.58 47.03 -8.97
CA ILE A 90 40.82 47.61 -10.28
C ILE A 90 39.55 48.36 -10.71
N GLU A 91 39.61 49.65 -10.70
CA GLU A 91 38.72 50.57 -11.41
C GLU A 91 38.96 50.44 -12.92
N THR A 92 37.89 50.22 -13.70
CA THR A 92 37.97 50.47 -15.13
C THR A 92 36.70 51.11 -15.65
N THR A 93 36.92 52.24 -16.23
CA THR A 93 36.08 53.23 -16.87
C THR A 93 35.15 52.63 -17.94
N ILE A 94 33.89 53.00 -17.87
CA ILE A 94 32.86 52.65 -18.84
C ILE A 94 32.96 53.64 -20.04
N LYS A 95 33.10 53.08 -21.22
CA LYS A 95 32.73 53.76 -22.46
C LYS A 95 31.45 53.12 -23.01
N GLU A 96 30.42 53.95 -23.16
CA GLU A 96 29.16 53.63 -23.84
C GLU A 96 29.43 53.47 -25.36
N GLU A 97 29.10 52.27 -25.88
CA GLU A 97 28.86 52.08 -27.32
C GLU A 97 27.41 51.66 -27.52
N LYS A 98 26.70 52.38 -28.39
CA LYS A 98 25.30 52.13 -28.78
C LYS A 98 25.14 50.76 -29.44
N LYS A 99 24.24 49.97 -28.89
CA LYS A 99 23.70 48.75 -29.52
C LYS A 99 22.73 49.10 -30.64
N PRO A 100 22.75 48.35 -31.77
CA PRO A 100 21.67 48.39 -32.75
C PRO A 100 20.45 47.63 -32.24
N GLU A 101 19.26 48.16 -32.48
CA GLU A 101 17.97 47.52 -32.24
C GLU A 101 17.87 46.25 -33.07
N ILE A 102 17.79 45.11 -32.39
CA ILE A 102 17.39 43.82 -32.98
C ILE A 102 15.94 43.62 -32.62
N LEU A 103 15.08 43.60 -33.62
CA LEU A 103 13.69 43.16 -33.55
C LEU A 103 13.64 41.75 -32.95
N PRO A 104 12.68 41.44 -32.07
CA PRO A 104 12.58 40.11 -31.47
C PRO A 104 12.17 39.09 -32.55
N GLU A 105 13.05 38.13 -32.83
CA GLU A 105 12.71 36.91 -33.52
C GLU A 105 11.73 36.12 -32.67
N LYS A 106 10.58 35.84 -33.24
CA LYS A 106 9.58 34.87 -32.66
C LYS A 106 10.23 33.49 -32.56
N ARG A 107 10.64 33.09 -31.40
CA ARG A 107 10.98 31.70 -31.13
C ARG A 107 9.67 30.87 -31.12
N ASN A 108 9.51 30.08 -32.14
CA ASN A 108 8.52 29.01 -32.14
C ASN A 108 9.14 27.78 -31.47
N ASP A 109 9.01 27.71 -30.14
CA ASP A 109 9.35 26.47 -29.41
C ASP A 109 8.12 25.55 -29.49
N PHE A 110 8.20 24.50 -30.29
CA PHE A 110 7.20 23.45 -30.39
C PHE A 110 7.39 22.45 -29.24
N VAL A 111 6.49 22.49 -28.29
CA VAL A 111 6.31 21.42 -27.27
C VAL A 111 4.96 20.80 -27.49
N GLY A 112 4.91 19.54 -27.93
CA GLY A 112 3.66 18.85 -28.26
C GLY A 112 2.66 19.83 -28.90
N VAL A 113 1.92 19.59 -29.88
CA VAL A 113 1.10 20.51 -30.64
C VAL A 113 0.65 21.74 -29.84
N ASP A 114 1.51 22.76 -29.72
CA ASP A 114 1.13 24.04 -29.16
C ASP A 114 0.17 24.71 -30.18
N VAL A 115 -1.10 24.80 -29.78
CA VAL A 115 -2.02 25.70 -30.49
C VAL A 115 -1.52 27.09 -30.21
N ALA A 116 -0.98 27.77 -31.24
CA ALA A 116 -0.49 29.13 -31.15
C ALA A 116 -1.52 30.00 -30.41
N ALA A 117 -1.04 30.80 -29.49
CA ALA A 117 -1.84 31.66 -28.62
C ALA A 117 -2.71 32.71 -29.32
N ASP A 118 -2.67 32.77 -30.67
CA ASP A 118 -3.37 33.77 -31.49
C ASP A 118 -4.73 33.24 -32.05
N ALA A 119 -5.17 32.02 -31.69
CA ALA A 119 -6.56 31.65 -31.95
C ALA A 119 -7.35 32.05 -30.70
N GLU A 120 -8.04 33.19 -30.71
CA GLU A 120 -9.12 33.50 -29.78
C GLU A 120 -10.13 32.37 -29.81
N PHE A 121 -9.99 31.43 -28.88
CA PHE A 121 -10.97 30.39 -28.63
C PHE A 121 -12.08 31.01 -27.80
N VAL A 122 -13.04 31.61 -28.48
CA VAL A 122 -14.30 32.00 -27.86
C VAL A 122 -15.08 30.71 -27.62
N PRO A 123 -15.41 30.35 -26.38
CA PRO A 123 -16.28 29.20 -26.17
C PRO A 123 -17.63 29.48 -26.80
N GLU A 124 -18.06 28.58 -27.64
CA GLU A 124 -19.30 28.62 -28.45
C GLU A 124 -20.61 28.58 -27.60
N ASN A 125 -20.58 28.97 -26.33
CA ASN A 125 -21.76 29.03 -25.49
C ASN A 125 -22.50 30.38 -25.55
N GLU A 126 -22.04 31.34 -26.36
CA GLU A 126 -22.75 32.64 -26.53
C GLU A 126 -23.35 32.84 -27.93
N ALA A 127 -23.35 31.85 -28.79
CA ALA A 127 -23.85 32.00 -30.17
C ALA A 127 -25.08 31.14 -30.49
N LEU A 128 -25.89 30.80 -29.53
CA LEU A 128 -27.23 30.23 -29.75
C LEU A 128 -28.19 30.91 -28.79
N ASP A 129 -28.80 31.96 -29.24
CA ASP A 129 -30.17 32.43 -29.08
C ASP A 129 -30.28 33.92 -29.38
N LYS A 130 -30.34 34.27 -30.63
CA LYS A 130 -31.12 35.43 -31.05
C LYS A 130 -32.35 34.90 -31.78
N PRO A 131 -33.49 34.82 -31.11
CA PRO A 131 -34.75 34.76 -31.85
C PRO A 131 -34.97 36.10 -32.48
N ASP A 132 -35.23 36.12 -33.82
CA ASP A 132 -35.82 37.25 -34.50
C ASP A 132 -37.13 37.67 -33.80
N SER A 133 -37.08 38.64 -32.91
CA SER A 133 -38.25 39.29 -32.38
C SER A 133 -38.65 40.41 -33.37
N LYS A 134 -39.61 40.10 -34.26
CA LYS A 134 -40.47 41.14 -34.79
C LYS A 134 -41.08 41.87 -33.60
N GLN A 135 -40.73 43.13 -33.42
CA GLN A 135 -41.43 44.04 -32.53
C GLN A 135 -42.85 44.25 -33.05
N GLU A 136 -43.82 43.54 -32.47
CA GLU A 136 -45.21 43.99 -32.47
C GLU A 136 -45.31 45.12 -31.46
N VAL A 137 -45.63 46.28 -31.95
CA VAL A 137 -45.95 47.48 -31.16
C VAL A 137 -47.33 47.22 -30.51
N GLU A 138 -47.36 46.82 -29.22
CA GLU A 138 -48.57 46.80 -28.42
C GLU A 138 -48.97 48.24 -28.07
N GLU A 139 -50.12 48.63 -28.52
CA GLU A 139 -50.77 49.87 -28.11
C GLU A 139 -51.01 49.92 -26.59
N PRO A 140 -50.86 51.08 -25.93
CA PRO A 140 -50.98 51.20 -24.47
C PRO A 140 -52.42 50.98 -24.01
N LYS A 141 -52.66 49.98 -23.16
CA LYS A 141 -53.95 49.75 -22.52
C LYS A 141 -54.29 50.93 -21.61
N ILE A 142 -55.37 51.67 -21.96
CA ILE A 142 -55.90 52.77 -21.21
C ILE A 142 -56.85 52.23 -20.14
N GLY A 143 -56.61 52.57 -18.87
CA GLY A 143 -57.51 52.24 -17.76
C GLY A 143 -58.83 53.08 -17.77
N LYS A 144 -59.89 52.57 -17.16
CA LYS A 144 -61.27 53.15 -17.17
C LYS A 144 -61.36 54.60 -16.77
N ASN A 145 -60.35 55.35 -16.44
CA ASN A 145 -60.33 56.76 -16.09
C ASN A 145 -59.31 57.64 -16.84
N GLY A 146 -58.91 57.24 -18.06
CA GLY A 146 -58.18 58.11 -18.98
C GLY A 146 -56.77 58.56 -18.56
N LYS A 147 -56.15 57.90 -17.54
CA LYS A 147 -54.78 58.21 -17.15
C LYS A 147 -53.86 56.98 -17.29
N PRO A 148 -52.66 57.17 -17.79
CA PRO A 148 -51.71 56.02 -17.96
C PRO A 148 -51.28 55.41 -16.63
N VAL A 149 -51.44 54.08 -16.50
CA VAL A 149 -50.98 53.35 -15.33
C VAL A 149 -49.48 53.28 -15.34
N LYS A 150 -48.81 53.85 -14.36
CA LYS A 150 -47.35 53.69 -14.17
C LYS A 150 -47.02 52.21 -13.83
N GLN A 151 -46.45 51.52 -14.81
CA GLN A 151 -45.84 50.21 -14.54
C GLN A 151 -44.64 50.41 -13.57
N THR A 152 -44.78 49.80 -12.39
CA THR A 152 -43.64 49.60 -11.49
C THR A 152 -42.69 48.63 -12.14
N LYS A 153 -41.56 49.14 -12.69
CA LYS A 153 -40.45 48.31 -13.12
C LYS A 153 -40.05 47.38 -11.98
N LYS A 154 -40.33 46.08 -12.07
CA LYS A 154 -39.61 45.07 -11.30
C LYS A 154 -38.14 45.31 -11.56
N LYS A 155 -37.34 45.62 -10.52
CA LYS A 155 -35.89 45.64 -10.60
C LYS A 155 -35.47 44.25 -11.02
N GLY A 156 -35.10 44.07 -12.27
CA GLY A 156 -34.38 42.91 -12.75
C GLY A 156 -33.16 42.74 -11.87
N LYS A 157 -32.90 41.53 -11.40
CA LYS A 157 -31.61 41.18 -10.86
C LYS A 157 -30.58 41.58 -11.89
N LYS A 158 -29.72 42.58 -11.58
CA LYS A 158 -28.50 42.85 -12.34
C LYS A 158 -27.72 41.55 -12.35
N GLU A 159 -27.47 40.98 -13.51
CA GLU A 159 -26.43 40.00 -13.66
C GLU A 159 -25.13 40.62 -13.13
N LYS A 160 -24.48 39.98 -12.17
CA LYS A 160 -23.21 40.43 -11.63
C LYS A 160 -22.22 40.40 -12.80
N GLY A 161 -21.71 41.57 -13.17
CA GLY A 161 -20.64 41.67 -14.15
C GLY A 161 -19.39 40.95 -13.67
N LEU A 162 -18.57 40.49 -14.58
CA LEU A 162 -17.28 39.80 -14.37
C LEU A 162 -16.31 40.56 -13.44
N LEU A 163 -16.61 41.81 -13.09
CA LEU A 163 -15.80 42.73 -12.29
C LEU A 163 -16.29 43.00 -10.88
N ASP A 164 -17.38 42.35 -10.44
CA ASP A 164 -17.87 42.54 -9.07
C ASP A 164 -16.99 41.75 -8.09
N ALA A 165 -16.10 42.42 -7.40
CA ALA A 165 -15.25 41.84 -6.36
C ALA A 165 -16.12 41.24 -5.23
N PRO A 166 -15.77 40.04 -4.70
CA PRO A 166 -16.49 39.44 -3.60
C PRO A 166 -16.44 40.34 -2.35
N GLN A 167 -17.58 40.58 -1.73
CA GLN A 167 -17.72 41.45 -0.55
C GLN A 167 -17.64 40.67 0.78
N THR A 168 -17.84 39.33 0.71
CA THR A 168 -17.78 38.44 1.86
C THR A 168 -16.96 37.20 1.52
N VAL A 169 -16.37 36.58 2.52
CA VAL A 169 -15.59 35.34 2.35
C VAL A 169 -16.45 34.23 1.72
N GLN A 170 -17.72 34.09 2.11
CA GLN A 170 -18.62 33.09 1.55
C GLN A 170 -18.83 33.25 0.03
N GLN A 171 -18.68 34.46 -0.50
CA GLN A 171 -18.78 34.71 -1.95
C GLN A 171 -17.56 34.21 -2.72
N THR A 172 -16.40 34.06 -2.08
CA THR A 172 -15.20 33.47 -2.68
C THR A 172 -15.27 31.95 -2.81
N ILE A 173 -16.15 31.29 -2.02
CA ILE A 173 -16.29 29.83 -2.01
C ILE A 173 -17.10 29.40 -3.24
N PRO A 174 -16.51 28.62 -4.19
CA PRO A 174 -17.02 28.42 -5.53
C PRO A 174 -18.04 27.28 -5.65
N TYR A 175 -19.06 27.23 -4.80
CA TYR A 175 -20.21 26.34 -4.96
C TYR A 175 -21.52 27.03 -4.59
N MET A 176 -22.64 26.51 -5.08
CA MET A 176 -24.00 27.08 -4.84
C MET A 176 -24.76 26.26 -3.82
N SER A 177 -24.86 24.97 -4.02
CA SER A 177 -25.69 24.06 -3.23
C SER A 177 -24.94 22.78 -2.89
N VAL A 178 -25.28 22.16 -1.76
CA VAL A 178 -24.76 20.86 -1.31
C VAL A 178 -25.94 19.91 -1.04
N TYR A 179 -25.72 18.61 -1.32
CA TYR A 179 -26.74 17.59 -1.18
C TYR A 179 -26.24 16.44 -0.31
N SER A 180 -27.13 15.78 0.43
CA SER A 180 -26.80 14.73 1.41
C SER A 180 -26.07 13.52 0.81
N ASN A 181 -26.23 13.30 -0.50
CA ASN A 181 -25.59 12.21 -1.24
C ASN A 181 -24.13 12.50 -1.69
N GLY A 182 -23.50 13.52 -1.12
CA GLY A 182 -22.13 13.90 -1.46
C GLY A 182 -21.98 14.71 -2.75
N ILE A 183 -23.09 15.12 -3.40
CA ILE A 183 -23.06 15.95 -4.60
C ILE A 183 -23.02 17.43 -4.23
N ILE A 184 -22.20 18.20 -4.94
CA ILE A 184 -22.12 19.68 -4.81
C ILE A 184 -22.44 20.28 -6.18
N GLU A 185 -23.34 21.29 -6.19
CA GLU A 185 -23.60 22.14 -7.35
C GLU A 185 -22.67 23.35 -7.32
N THR A 186 -21.76 23.47 -8.29
CA THR A 186 -20.76 24.55 -8.36
C THR A 186 -21.26 25.79 -9.07
N VAL A 187 -21.84 25.61 -10.23
CA VAL A 187 -22.60 26.65 -10.96
C VAL A 187 -23.96 26.06 -11.36
N PRO A 188 -24.98 26.90 -11.70
CA PRO A 188 -26.29 26.39 -12.03
C PRO A 188 -26.24 25.27 -13.08
N GLY A 189 -26.76 24.09 -12.72
CA GLY A 189 -26.79 22.92 -13.59
C GLY A 189 -25.49 22.14 -13.73
N THR A 190 -24.42 22.52 -13.01
CA THR A 190 -23.15 21.75 -12.95
C THR A 190 -22.98 21.10 -11.59
N TYR A 191 -23.03 19.78 -11.56
CA TYR A 191 -22.96 18.96 -10.35
C TYR A 191 -21.63 18.21 -10.31
N THR A 192 -21.04 18.10 -9.10
CA THR A 192 -19.74 17.46 -8.89
C THR A 192 -19.81 16.43 -7.79
N LYS A 193 -19.08 15.31 -7.97
CA LYS A 193 -18.89 14.27 -6.99
C LYS A 193 -17.41 13.99 -6.82
N CYS A 194 -16.97 13.76 -5.58
CA CYS A 194 -15.57 13.56 -5.22
C CYS A 194 -15.34 12.15 -4.70
N TYR A 195 -14.20 11.56 -5.04
CA TYR A 195 -13.78 10.23 -4.64
C TYR A 195 -12.38 10.30 -4.04
N LEU A 196 -12.21 9.66 -2.89
CA LEU A 196 -10.88 9.43 -2.32
C LEU A 196 -10.17 8.33 -3.12
N LEU A 197 -8.97 8.62 -3.62
CA LEU A 197 -8.10 7.67 -4.32
C LEU A 197 -7.03 7.15 -3.37
N HIS A 198 -6.95 5.84 -3.21
CA HIS A 198 -5.84 5.20 -2.51
C HIS A 198 -4.63 5.07 -3.43
N ASP A 199 -3.43 5.16 -2.85
CA ASP A 199 -2.18 5.06 -3.59
C ASP A 199 -1.88 3.62 -4.02
N VAL A 200 -1.06 3.48 -5.05
CA VAL A 200 -0.51 2.21 -5.50
C VAL A 200 1.01 2.31 -5.60
N ASN A 201 1.70 1.16 -5.50
CA ASN A 201 3.14 1.09 -5.65
C ASN A 201 3.55 1.26 -7.12
N PHE A 202 3.59 2.49 -7.61
CA PHE A 202 4.05 2.80 -8.96
C PHE A 202 5.57 2.83 -9.05
N LYS A 203 6.24 3.58 -8.15
CA LYS A 203 7.72 3.75 -8.17
C LYS A 203 8.50 2.45 -7.90
N THR A 204 7.91 1.52 -7.17
CA THR A 204 8.57 0.26 -6.79
C THR A 204 8.06 -0.95 -7.57
N ALA A 205 7.15 -0.76 -8.52
CA ALA A 205 6.64 -1.81 -9.40
C ALA A 205 7.69 -2.24 -10.45
N THR A 206 7.50 -3.40 -11.07
CA THR A 206 8.30 -3.81 -12.25
C THR A 206 8.00 -2.90 -13.44
N ASP A 207 8.91 -2.87 -14.42
CA ASP A 207 8.71 -2.06 -15.63
C ASP A 207 7.42 -2.46 -16.37
N GLU A 208 7.11 -3.77 -16.43
CA GLU A 208 5.88 -4.30 -17.04
C GLU A 208 4.62 -3.89 -16.24
N GLU A 209 4.70 -3.90 -14.91
CA GLU A 209 3.62 -3.43 -14.05
C GLU A 209 3.43 -1.91 -14.17
N GLN A 210 4.52 -1.13 -14.25
CA GLN A 210 4.46 0.31 -14.46
C GLN A 210 3.79 0.66 -15.78
N GLU A 211 4.13 -0.05 -16.88
CA GLU A 211 3.49 0.11 -18.19
C GLU A 211 2.00 -0.25 -18.14
N THR A 212 1.65 -1.32 -17.42
CA THR A 212 0.27 -1.73 -17.20
C THR A 212 -0.51 -0.67 -16.42
N ILE A 213 0.04 -0.18 -15.30
CA ILE A 213 -0.55 0.88 -14.48
C ILE A 213 -0.75 2.15 -15.31
N PHE A 214 0.25 2.53 -16.09
CA PHE A 214 0.20 3.70 -16.97
C PHE A 214 -0.91 3.56 -18.03
N THR A 215 -0.98 2.40 -18.68
CA THR A 215 -2.02 2.11 -19.69
C THR A 215 -3.42 2.10 -19.08
N ASP A 216 -3.59 1.47 -17.92
CA ASP A 216 -4.89 1.41 -17.26
C ASP A 216 -5.32 2.77 -16.71
N TYR A 217 -4.38 3.60 -16.28
CA TYR A 217 -4.66 4.99 -15.93
C TYR A 217 -5.10 5.80 -17.15
N GLY A 218 -4.46 5.64 -18.30
CA GLY A 218 -4.93 6.22 -19.57
C GLY A 218 -6.34 5.76 -19.95
N ASN A 219 -6.64 4.49 -19.73
CA ASN A 219 -7.98 3.93 -19.93
C ASN A 219 -9.01 4.52 -18.96
N LEU A 220 -8.61 4.84 -17.71
CA LEU A 220 -9.46 5.57 -16.77
C LEU A 220 -9.77 6.97 -17.28
N LEU A 221 -8.76 7.73 -17.75
CA LEU A 221 -8.97 9.06 -18.33
C LEU A 221 -9.89 8.99 -19.57
N ASN A 222 -9.74 7.97 -20.40
CA ASN A 222 -10.60 7.74 -21.56
C ASN A 222 -12.07 7.43 -21.22
N THR A 223 -12.38 7.07 -19.98
CA THR A 223 -13.75 6.90 -19.51
C THR A 223 -14.52 8.24 -19.51
N PHE A 224 -13.80 9.34 -19.23
CA PHE A 224 -14.42 10.67 -19.17
C PHE A 224 -14.68 11.20 -20.58
N GLY A 225 -15.96 11.33 -20.92
CA GLY A 225 -16.43 11.94 -22.17
C GLY A 225 -16.32 13.47 -22.13
N HIS A 226 -16.58 14.13 -23.27
CA HIS A 226 -16.55 15.60 -23.38
C HIS A 226 -17.59 16.32 -22.50
N GLU A 227 -18.57 15.59 -21.97
CA GLU A 227 -19.61 16.10 -21.06
C GLU A 227 -19.19 15.98 -19.58
N VAL A 228 -18.08 15.31 -19.33
CA VAL A 228 -17.60 15.00 -18.00
C VAL A 228 -16.27 15.73 -17.77
N LYS A 229 -16.24 16.61 -16.80
CA LYS A 229 -15.00 17.26 -16.31
C LYS A 229 -14.36 16.36 -15.27
N ALA A 230 -13.07 16.11 -15.38
CA ALA A 230 -12.32 15.33 -14.40
C ALA A 230 -11.21 16.18 -13.82
N GLU A 231 -11.01 16.09 -12.52
CA GLU A 231 -9.94 16.75 -11.78
C GLU A 231 -9.30 15.76 -10.83
N ILE A 232 -7.97 15.73 -10.83
CA ILE A 232 -7.19 15.05 -9.80
C ILE A 232 -6.54 16.12 -8.93
N THR A 233 -6.82 16.07 -7.63
CA THR A 233 -6.23 16.96 -6.64
C THR A 233 -5.39 16.16 -5.66
N ILE A 234 -4.13 16.56 -5.47
CA ILE A 234 -3.25 16.04 -4.42
C ILE A 234 -3.17 17.11 -3.34
N PHE A 235 -3.62 16.80 -2.16
CA PHE A 235 -3.55 17.68 -1.00
C PHE A 235 -2.44 17.23 -0.06
N ASN A 236 -1.37 17.98 -0.06
CA ASN A 236 -0.30 17.86 0.92
C ASN A 236 -0.65 18.73 2.14
N ARG A 237 -0.80 18.09 3.28
CA ARG A 237 -1.00 18.80 4.53
C ARG A 237 -0.12 18.25 5.64
N ASN A 238 0.32 19.14 6.51
CA ASN A 238 0.97 18.72 7.75
C ASN A 238 0.00 17.89 8.57
N ILE A 239 0.50 16.77 9.10
CA ILE A 239 -0.25 15.97 10.04
C ILE A 239 -0.57 16.86 11.25
N ASP A 240 -1.81 16.91 11.66
CA ASP A 240 -2.19 17.41 12.99
C ASP A 240 -1.45 16.53 14.02
N GLN A 241 -0.32 17.06 14.51
CA GLN A 241 0.55 16.33 15.44
C GLN A 241 -0.18 15.86 16.69
N GLU A 242 -1.14 16.64 17.18
CA GLU A 242 -1.92 16.30 18.35
C GLU A 242 -2.83 15.09 18.12
N LYS A 243 -3.61 15.11 17.04
CA LYS A 243 -4.46 13.95 16.65
C LYS A 243 -3.64 12.74 16.30
N PHE A 244 -2.52 12.93 15.63
CA PHE A 244 -1.63 11.84 15.26
C PHE A 244 -1.01 11.20 16.51
N ARG A 245 -0.53 12.02 17.47
CA ARG A 245 -0.04 11.55 18.77
C ARG A 245 -1.12 10.76 19.51
N GLN A 246 -2.36 11.31 19.59
CA GLN A 246 -3.48 10.61 20.25
C GLN A 246 -3.83 9.27 19.64
N ASN A 247 -3.60 9.08 18.35
CA ASN A 247 -3.89 7.83 17.62
C ASN A 247 -2.71 6.85 17.60
N THR A 248 -1.47 7.35 17.76
CA THR A 248 -0.23 6.55 17.58
C THR A 248 0.41 6.21 18.91
N LEU A 249 0.36 7.11 19.90
CA LEU A 249 0.99 6.88 21.20
C LEU A 249 0.17 5.86 22.03
N LEU A 250 0.90 5.05 22.79
CA LEU A 250 0.30 4.09 23.71
C LEU A 250 -0.36 4.81 24.89
N LYS A 251 -1.60 4.43 25.18
CA LYS A 251 -2.36 4.98 26.32
C LYS A 251 -1.90 4.34 27.62
N MET A 252 -1.78 5.14 28.68
CA MET A 252 -1.48 4.66 30.04
C MET A 252 -2.64 3.80 30.56
N GLN A 253 -2.32 2.67 31.21
CA GLN A 253 -3.31 1.68 31.65
C GLN A 253 -3.30 1.43 33.15
N ASN A 254 -2.35 2.01 33.89
CA ASN A 254 -2.15 1.85 35.34
C ASN A 254 -1.98 0.37 35.78
N ASP A 255 -1.28 -0.40 34.97
CA ASP A 255 -1.06 -1.85 35.14
C ASP A 255 0.37 -2.21 35.58
N GLY A 256 1.17 -1.20 35.95
CA GLY A 256 2.58 -1.35 36.34
C GLY A 256 3.58 -1.25 35.18
N PHE A 257 3.12 -1.16 33.93
CA PHE A 257 3.99 -1.07 32.74
C PHE A 257 4.02 0.33 32.11
N ASP A 258 3.45 1.34 32.74
CA ASP A 258 3.33 2.68 32.18
C ASP A 258 4.69 3.36 31.98
N THR A 259 5.69 3.06 32.79
CA THR A 259 7.07 3.52 32.58
C THR A 259 7.62 3.10 31.23
N TYR A 260 7.34 1.85 30.81
CA TYR A 260 7.75 1.35 29.49
C TYR A 260 6.91 1.94 28.35
N ARG A 261 5.63 2.24 28.60
CA ARG A 261 4.79 2.98 27.63
C ARG A 261 5.32 4.39 27.42
N GLU A 262 5.70 5.10 28.49
CA GLU A 262 6.31 6.42 28.40
C GLU A 262 7.64 6.40 27.63
N GLU A 263 8.51 5.42 27.92
CA GLU A 263 9.78 5.25 27.22
C GLU A 263 9.54 4.97 25.73
N TYR A 264 8.61 4.08 25.41
CA TYR A 264 8.26 3.77 24.03
C TYR A 264 7.60 4.96 23.31
N ASN A 265 6.74 5.70 24.00
CA ASN A 265 6.11 6.91 23.45
C ASN A 265 7.15 8.00 23.12
N LYS A 266 8.17 8.18 23.95
CA LYS A 266 9.30 9.10 23.65
C LYS A 266 10.04 8.68 22.38
N ILE A 267 10.20 7.37 22.16
CA ILE A 267 10.80 6.86 20.92
C ILE A 267 9.91 7.13 19.73
N LEU A 268 8.60 6.88 19.84
CA LEU A 268 7.63 7.19 18.78
C LEU A 268 7.59 8.69 18.46
N GLU A 269 7.62 9.56 19.48
CA GLU A 269 7.69 11.01 19.29
C GLU A 269 8.98 11.45 18.58
N ALA A 270 10.11 10.86 18.95
CA ALA A 270 11.37 11.11 18.25
C ALA A 270 11.27 10.68 16.77
N LYS A 271 10.63 9.52 16.48
CA LYS A 271 10.40 9.03 15.12
C LYS A 271 9.40 9.88 14.33
N ILE A 272 8.37 10.41 14.97
CA ILE A 272 7.45 11.39 14.39
C ILE A 272 8.23 12.65 13.95
N ASN A 273 9.16 13.12 14.79
CA ASN A 273 9.96 14.30 14.50
C ASN A 273 11.11 14.04 13.50
N GLU A 274 11.60 12.79 13.43
CA GLU A 274 12.64 12.35 12.49
C GLU A 274 12.09 12.18 11.07
N GLY A 275 10.80 11.88 10.94
CA GLY A 275 10.09 11.85 9.67
C GLY A 275 10.22 13.22 9.00
N ARG A 276 11.01 13.30 7.92
CA ARG A 276 11.25 14.55 7.18
C ARG A 276 9.98 15.21 6.66
N ASN A 277 8.91 14.44 6.54
CA ASN A 277 7.65 14.86 6.00
C ASN A 277 6.53 14.40 6.94
N ASN A 278 6.22 15.19 7.97
CA ASN A 278 4.94 15.10 8.68
C ASN A 278 3.78 15.49 7.73
N ILE A 279 3.85 15.06 6.47
CA ILE A 279 2.91 15.44 5.41
C ILE A 279 2.14 14.20 4.98
N ILE A 280 0.82 14.30 5.06
CA ILE A 280 -0.09 13.35 4.45
C ILE A 280 -0.35 13.81 3.01
N HIS A 281 -0.35 12.87 2.08
CA HIS A 281 -0.69 13.06 0.67
C HIS A 281 -2.06 12.46 0.40
N GLU A 282 -3.11 13.25 0.49
CA GLU A 282 -4.45 12.79 0.15
C GLU A 282 -4.73 13.07 -1.32
N LYS A 283 -5.30 12.10 -2.03
CA LYS A 283 -5.55 12.17 -3.46
C LYS A 283 -7.04 12.06 -3.73
N TYR A 284 -7.56 13.00 -4.49
CA TYR A 284 -8.98 13.11 -4.80
C TYR A 284 -9.19 13.09 -6.30
N LEU A 285 -10.15 12.29 -6.76
CA LEU A 285 -10.70 12.37 -8.10
C LEU A 285 -12.06 13.07 -8.00
N THR A 286 -12.18 14.25 -8.57
CA THR A 286 -13.45 14.96 -8.64
C THR A 286 -13.99 14.95 -10.06
N VAL A 287 -15.24 14.56 -10.19
CA VAL A 287 -15.93 14.46 -11.49
C VAL A 287 -17.10 15.42 -11.52
N GLY A 288 -17.17 16.24 -12.56
CA GLY A 288 -18.24 17.22 -12.80
C GLY A 288 -19.05 16.86 -14.05
N ILE A 289 -20.36 17.02 -13.94
CA ILE A 289 -21.31 16.80 -15.06
C ILE A 289 -22.29 17.96 -15.17
N ASN A 290 -22.81 18.20 -16.36
CA ASN A 290 -23.92 19.11 -16.57
C ASN A 290 -25.23 18.31 -16.59
N ALA A 291 -26.21 18.72 -15.78
CA ALA A 291 -27.54 18.13 -15.76
C ALA A 291 -28.62 19.20 -15.51
N PRO A 292 -29.83 19.02 -16.02
CA PRO A 292 -30.96 19.97 -15.84
C PRO A 292 -31.41 20.07 -14.38
N GLY A 293 -31.20 18.99 -13.59
CA GLY A 293 -31.58 18.92 -12.18
C GLY A 293 -30.81 17.89 -11.40
N ILE A 294 -30.93 17.91 -10.06
CA ILE A 294 -30.25 17.00 -9.15
C ILE A 294 -30.65 15.53 -9.39
N ASP A 295 -31.88 15.23 -9.70
CA ASP A 295 -32.35 13.85 -9.86
C ASP A 295 -31.65 13.15 -11.05
N GLU A 296 -31.49 13.86 -12.18
CA GLU A 296 -30.76 13.36 -13.33
C GLU A 296 -29.25 13.26 -13.06
N ALA A 297 -28.72 14.21 -12.28
CA ALA A 297 -27.33 14.14 -11.83
C ALA A 297 -27.08 12.89 -10.97
N VAL A 298 -27.98 12.54 -10.05
CA VAL A 298 -27.90 11.34 -9.20
C VAL A 298 -27.86 10.07 -10.04
N VAL A 299 -28.73 9.95 -11.04
CA VAL A 299 -28.77 8.78 -11.95
C VAL A 299 -27.46 8.66 -12.73
N THR A 300 -26.96 9.78 -13.25
CA THR A 300 -25.70 9.80 -14.00
C THR A 300 -24.52 9.43 -13.12
N PHE A 301 -24.43 9.97 -11.89
CA PHE A 301 -23.37 9.62 -10.96
C PHE A 301 -23.43 8.16 -10.49
N SER A 302 -24.61 7.58 -10.30
CA SER A 302 -24.73 6.16 -9.94
C SER A 302 -24.13 5.23 -11.00
N ARG A 303 -24.24 5.59 -12.28
CA ARG A 303 -23.57 4.88 -13.37
C ARG A 303 -22.07 5.10 -13.33
N LEU A 304 -21.64 6.37 -13.19
CA LEU A 304 -20.22 6.73 -13.12
C LEU A 304 -19.52 6.11 -11.90
N ASP A 305 -20.18 6.00 -10.74
CA ASP A 305 -19.63 5.34 -9.53
C ASP A 305 -19.15 3.92 -9.85
N THR A 306 -20.02 3.15 -10.54
CA THR A 306 -19.70 1.76 -10.90
C THR A 306 -18.58 1.68 -11.92
N GLU A 307 -18.59 2.56 -12.92
CA GLU A 307 -17.59 2.59 -13.98
C GLU A 307 -16.22 3.04 -13.44
N ILE A 308 -16.16 4.12 -12.65
CA ILE A 308 -14.95 4.63 -12.03
C ILE A 308 -14.34 3.57 -11.09
N ALA A 309 -15.15 2.97 -10.22
CA ALA A 309 -14.68 1.93 -9.31
C ALA A 309 -14.08 0.73 -10.06
N ALA A 310 -14.74 0.29 -11.15
CA ALA A 310 -14.24 -0.80 -11.98
C ALA A 310 -12.94 -0.46 -12.72
N ARG A 311 -12.80 0.78 -13.21
CA ARG A 311 -11.59 1.23 -13.92
C ARG A 311 -10.44 1.50 -12.97
N VAL A 312 -10.68 2.17 -11.85
CA VAL A 312 -9.65 2.41 -10.83
C VAL A 312 -9.11 1.09 -10.29
N LYS A 313 -9.98 0.09 -10.06
CA LYS A 313 -9.56 -1.24 -9.60
C LYS A 313 -8.60 -1.96 -10.57
N LYS A 314 -8.69 -1.68 -11.88
CA LYS A 314 -7.74 -2.22 -12.87
C LYS A 314 -6.35 -1.62 -12.71
N VAL A 315 -6.23 -0.38 -12.25
CA VAL A 315 -4.95 0.27 -11.99
C VAL A 315 -4.31 -0.39 -10.77
N ASN A 316 -3.68 -1.52 -10.97
CA ASN A 316 -2.98 -2.34 -9.96
C ASN A 316 -3.80 -2.55 -8.66
N GLY A 317 -5.09 -2.80 -8.80
CA GLY A 317 -5.96 -3.02 -7.64
C GLY A 317 -6.26 -1.78 -6.79
N ALA A 318 -6.02 -0.57 -7.31
CA ALA A 318 -6.34 0.67 -6.62
C ALA A 318 -7.79 0.68 -6.11
N GLU A 319 -7.99 1.25 -4.95
CA GLU A 319 -9.33 1.41 -4.37
C GLU A 319 -9.75 2.87 -4.44
N THR A 320 -11.04 3.10 -4.68
CA THR A 320 -11.65 4.42 -4.65
C THR A 320 -12.94 4.38 -3.84
N VAL A 321 -13.14 5.41 -3.02
CA VAL A 321 -14.31 5.52 -2.15
C VAL A 321 -15.02 6.84 -2.45
N PRO A 322 -16.31 6.81 -2.85
CA PRO A 322 -17.08 8.04 -3.00
C PRO A 322 -17.22 8.73 -1.64
N MET A 323 -16.91 10.02 -1.59
CA MET A 323 -16.94 10.81 -0.37
C MET A 323 -18.36 11.25 -0.02
N SER A 324 -18.71 11.18 1.25
CA SER A 324 -19.92 11.80 1.81
C SER A 324 -19.82 13.33 1.77
N ILE A 325 -20.95 14.02 1.96
CA ILE A 325 -20.92 15.49 2.00
C ILE A 325 -20.14 16.01 3.21
N GLU A 326 -20.21 15.31 4.33
CA GLU A 326 -19.47 15.65 5.53
C GLU A 326 -17.96 15.58 5.30
N GLU A 327 -17.46 14.50 4.69
CA GLU A 327 -16.06 14.34 4.34
C GLU A 327 -15.60 15.41 3.34
N ARG A 328 -16.39 15.72 2.33
CA ARG A 328 -16.08 16.78 1.36
C ARG A 328 -15.99 18.17 2.02
N LEU A 329 -16.93 18.49 2.91
CA LEU A 329 -16.90 19.75 3.64
C LEU A 329 -15.73 19.81 4.62
N ALA A 330 -15.35 18.69 5.24
CA ALA A 330 -14.18 18.60 6.11
C ALA A 330 -12.89 18.90 5.33
N VAL A 331 -12.73 18.33 4.13
CA VAL A 331 -11.58 18.63 3.26
C VAL A 331 -11.56 20.11 2.86
N LEU A 332 -12.69 20.67 2.47
CA LEU A 332 -12.75 22.10 2.14
C LEU A 332 -12.44 22.97 3.38
N TYR A 333 -12.95 22.61 4.57
CA TYR A 333 -12.63 23.30 5.81
C TYR A 333 -11.12 23.29 6.09
N ASP A 334 -10.48 22.13 5.98
CA ASP A 334 -9.06 21.96 6.22
C ASP A 334 -8.23 22.80 5.23
N ILE A 335 -8.66 22.91 3.96
CA ILE A 335 -8.00 23.75 2.96
C ILE A 335 -8.13 25.25 3.26
N TYR A 336 -9.33 25.69 3.70
CA TYR A 336 -9.56 27.12 3.99
C TYR A 336 -9.01 27.58 5.35
N ASN A 337 -8.84 26.66 6.31
CA ASN A 337 -8.47 26.96 7.71
C ASN A 337 -7.20 26.17 8.14
N LEU A 338 -6.15 26.21 7.34
CA LEU A 338 -4.88 25.52 7.62
C LEU A 338 -4.17 26.03 8.89
N ASP A 339 -4.49 27.24 9.34
CA ASP A 339 -4.00 27.84 10.59
C ASP A 339 -4.80 27.42 11.82
N SER A 340 -5.93 26.75 11.63
CA SER A 340 -6.81 26.31 12.72
C SER A 340 -6.39 24.96 13.27
N ASN A 341 -6.01 24.91 14.54
CA ASN A 341 -5.82 23.66 15.27
C ASN A 341 -7.17 22.97 15.63
N ALA A 342 -8.31 23.61 15.32
CA ALA A 342 -9.63 23.05 15.53
C ALA A 342 -10.03 22.19 14.33
N PRO A 343 -10.14 20.87 14.46
CA PRO A 343 -10.56 20.01 13.35
C PRO A 343 -12.01 20.32 12.99
N PHE A 344 -12.37 20.09 11.71
CA PHE A 344 -13.76 20.01 11.31
C PHE A 344 -14.43 18.92 12.15
N ASN A 345 -15.11 19.36 13.20
CA ASN A 345 -15.76 18.45 14.12
C ASN A 345 -17.06 17.96 13.53
N THR A 346 -17.29 16.65 13.60
CA THR A 346 -18.62 16.05 13.45
C THR A 346 -19.63 16.66 14.45
N LYS A 347 -19.13 17.27 15.53
CA LYS A 347 -19.93 18.00 16.51
C LYS A 347 -19.82 19.49 16.25
N MET A 348 -20.85 20.06 15.69
CA MET A 348 -20.92 21.49 15.40
C MET A 348 -21.20 22.29 16.64
N ASN A 349 -20.26 23.14 17.01
CA ASN A 349 -20.46 24.13 18.07
C ASN A 349 -20.89 25.46 17.44
N VAL A 350 -22.16 25.61 17.20
CA VAL A 350 -22.74 26.86 16.67
C VAL A 350 -23.02 27.78 17.83
N LYS A 351 -22.62 29.06 17.72
CA LYS A 351 -22.72 30.08 18.77
C LYS A 351 -24.14 30.11 19.40
N GLY A 352 -24.24 29.74 20.68
CA GLY A 352 -25.51 29.68 21.42
C GLY A 352 -26.26 28.34 21.39
N HIS A 353 -25.71 27.29 20.78
CA HIS A 353 -26.32 25.97 20.73
C HIS A 353 -25.33 24.88 21.24
N GLU A 354 -25.89 23.79 21.77
CA GLU A 354 -25.08 22.65 22.18
C GLU A 354 -24.38 22.00 20.98
N ALA A 355 -23.19 21.46 21.21
CA ALA A 355 -22.42 20.72 20.18
C ALA A 355 -23.25 19.55 19.62
N ARG A 356 -23.38 19.47 18.30
CA ARG A 356 -24.15 18.46 17.59
C ARG A 356 -23.28 17.72 16.58
N ASN A 357 -23.75 16.55 16.19
CA ASN A 357 -23.25 15.90 14.99
C ASN A 357 -23.68 16.69 13.75
N PHE A 358 -22.91 16.61 12.66
CA PHE A 358 -23.22 17.28 11.42
C PHE A 358 -24.59 16.85 10.89
N ASP A 359 -25.48 17.81 10.62
CA ASP A 359 -26.84 17.60 10.11
C ASP A 359 -27.24 18.75 9.18
N LEU A 360 -27.33 18.48 7.88
CA LEU A 360 -27.74 19.47 6.88
C LEU A 360 -29.17 19.99 7.10
N ALA A 361 -30.08 19.13 7.53
CA ALA A 361 -31.48 19.52 7.73
C ALA A 361 -31.59 20.49 8.91
N TRP A 362 -30.82 20.24 9.97
CA TRP A 362 -30.77 21.15 11.12
C TRP A 362 -30.14 22.50 10.74
N LEU A 363 -29.02 22.51 10.00
CA LEU A 363 -28.39 23.74 9.51
C LEU A 363 -29.37 24.59 8.69
N LYS A 364 -30.05 23.96 7.73
CA LYS A 364 -31.06 24.64 6.92
C LYS A 364 -32.18 25.26 7.77
N LYS A 365 -32.63 24.56 8.82
CA LYS A 365 -33.65 25.05 9.76
C LYS A 365 -33.14 26.23 10.57
N GLN A 366 -31.85 26.29 10.89
CA GLN A 366 -31.23 27.42 11.61
C GLN A 366 -30.86 28.60 10.69
N GLY A 367 -30.98 28.45 9.38
CA GLY A 367 -30.57 29.46 8.41
C GLY A 367 -29.05 29.57 8.23
N ILE A 368 -28.30 28.58 8.72
CA ILE A 368 -26.83 28.51 8.60
C ILE A 368 -26.49 27.83 7.30
N THR A 369 -25.62 28.44 6.50
CA THR A 369 -25.14 27.85 5.26
C THR A 369 -23.89 27.00 5.53
N THR A 370 -23.65 25.99 4.71
CA THR A 370 -22.42 25.20 4.78
C THR A 370 -21.17 26.04 4.51
N LYS A 371 -21.31 27.16 3.79
CA LYS A 371 -20.23 28.14 3.59
C LYS A 371 -19.85 28.86 4.87
N ASP A 372 -20.81 29.12 5.79
CA ASP A 372 -20.52 29.73 7.08
C ASP A 372 -19.67 28.84 7.99
N ILE A 373 -19.77 27.51 7.76
CA ILE A 373 -19.01 26.53 8.55
C ILE A 373 -17.58 26.43 8.07
N ILE A 374 -17.37 26.41 6.75
CA ILE A 374 -16.04 26.19 6.16
C ILE A 374 -15.26 27.49 5.91
N ALA A 375 -15.94 28.65 5.95
CA ALA A 375 -15.29 29.95 5.68
C ALA A 375 -14.22 30.28 6.71
N PRO A 376 -13.01 30.70 6.28
CA PRO A 376 -12.01 31.26 7.19
C PRO A 376 -12.46 32.61 7.73
N PRO A 377 -11.82 33.11 8.81
CA PRO A 377 -12.17 34.42 9.38
C PRO A 377 -12.05 35.56 8.39
N SER A 378 -11.07 35.49 7.49
CA SER A 378 -10.82 36.53 6.48
C SER A 378 -10.16 35.95 5.23
N MET A 379 -10.37 36.60 4.08
CA MET A 379 -9.61 36.35 2.84
C MET A 379 -9.18 37.67 2.23
N TYR A 380 -7.91 37.75 1.86
CA TYR A 380 -7.32 38.94 1.30
C TYR A 380 -6.46 38.63 0.06
N PHE A 381 -6.89 39.04 -1.11
CA PHE A 381 -6.20 38.77 -2.38
C PHE A 381 -5.29 39.93 -2.80
N GLN A 382 -4.04 39.60 -3.12
CA GLN A 382 -3.01 40.48 -3.65
C GLN A 382 -2.65 40.02 -5.08
N PRO A 383 -1.92 40.87 -5.87
CA PRO A 383 -1.56 40.48 -7.23
C PRO A 383 -0.86 39.12 -7.35
N ASN A 384 0.03 38.74 -6.44
CA ASN A 384 0.88 37.55 -6.54
C ASN A 384 0.76 36.60 -5.35
N TYR A 385 -0.11 36.84 -4.39
CA TYR A 385 -0.41 35.94 -3.27
C TYR A 385 -1.76 36.29 -2.66
N PHE A 386 -2.27 35.46 -1.80
CA PHE A 386 -3.44 35.76 -0.98
C PHE A 386 -3.23 35.32 0.46
N LYS A 387 -4.07 35.77 1.36
CA LYS A 387 -4.08 35.38 2.77
C LYS A 387 -5.46 34.80 3.12
N SER A 388 -5.50 33.61 3.76
CA SER A 388 -6.69 32.96 4.29
C SER A 388 -6.51 32.82 5.80
N GLY A 389 -7.32 33.54 6.61
CA GLY A 389 -7.03 33.65 8.03
C GLY A 389 -5.64 34.25 8.27
N GLU A 390 -4.78 33.55 8.99
CA GLU A 390 -3.38 33.92 9.19
C GLU A 390 -2.44 33.28 8.15
N THR A 391 -2.88 32.29 7.36
CA THR A 391 -2.07 31.57 6.37
C THR A 391 -1.89 32.36 5.10
N TYR A 392 -0.64 32.51 4.66
CA TYR A 392 -0.28 33.04 3.34
C TYR A 392 -0.31 31.95 2.28
N ALA A 393 -0.80 32.26 1.10
CA ALA A 393 -0.88 31.31 0.00
C ALA A 393 -0.57 31.95 -1.35
N ARG A 394 -0.12 31.14 -2.30
CA ARG A 394 0.19 31.53 -3.68
C ARG A 394 -0.18 30.40 -4.63
N THR A 395 -0.98 30.75 -5.63
CA THR A 395 -1.29 29.82 -6.72
C THR A 395 -0.36 30.06 -7.90
N LEU A 396 0.24 28.97 -8.34
CA LEU A 396 1.09 28.87 -9.53
C LEU A 396 0.34 28.08 -10.61
N TYR A 397 0.71 28.29 -11.87
CA TYR A 397 0.24 27.51 -13.00
C TYR A 397 1.41 26.98 -13.80
N ILE A 398 1.20 25.87 -14.53
CA ILE A 398 2.21 25.35 -15.45
C ILE A 398 2.20 26.16 -16.73
N ASP A 399 3.31 26.86 -16.99
CA ASP A 399 3.47 27.73 -18.14
C ASP A 399 4.04 26.98 -19.34
N ASN A 400 5.01 26.09 -19.11
CA ASN A 400 5.65 25.32 -20.16
C ASN A 400 5.83 23.86 -19.76
N LEU A 401 5.62 22.98 -20.74
CA LEU A 401 5.87 21.53 -20.64
C LEU A 401 6.99 21.14 -21.62
N PRO A 402 7.91 20.24 -21.25
CA PRO A 402 8.95 19.76 -22.15
C PRO A 402 8.35 18.82 -23.21
N THR A 403 9.10 18.59 -24.29
CA THR A 403 8.74 17.62 -25.35
C THR A 403 8.69 16.19 -24.81
N PHE A 404 9.44 15.90 -23.75
CA PHE A 404 9.45 14.61 -23.05
C PHE A 404 9.27 14.85 -21.55
N LEU A 405 8.18 14.38 -21.00
CA LEU A 405 7.84 14.51 -19.58
C LEU A 405 7.99 13.15 -18.89
N SER A 406 8.53 13.11 -17.67
CA SER A 406 8.59 11.93 -16.81
C SER A 406 7.31 11.80 -15.98
N THR A 407 6.90 10.58 -15.70
CA THR A 407 5.84 10.22 -14.76
C THR A 407 6.15 10.63 -13.31
N ASP A 408 7.40 10.98 -13.01
CA ASP A 408 7.84 11.39 -11.67
C ASP A 408 7.48 12.84 -11.29
N LEU A 409 6.97 13.65 -12.22
CA LEU A 409 6.67 15.06 -11.95
C LEU A 409 5.72 15.23 -10.75
N LEU A 410 4.56 14.60 -10.76
CA LEU A 410 3.58 14.74 -9.66
C LEU A 410 4.08 14.10 -8.35
N PRO A 411 4.64 12.89 -8.35
CA PRO A 411 5.26 12.30 -7.16
C PRO A 411 6.36 13.17 -6.53
N GLU A 412 7.25 13.76 -7.33
CA GLU A 412 8.34 14.61 -6.81
C GLU A 412 7.84 15.99 -6.34
N LEU A 413 6.83 16.55 -7.00
CA LEU A 413 6.16 17.75 -6.50
C LEU A 413 5.49 17.48 -5.16
N SER A 414 4.79 16.35 -5.03
CA SER A 414 4.13 15.95 -3.77
C SER A 414 5.14 15.71 -2.64
N ALA A 415 6.38 15.32 -2.96
CA ALA A 415 7.42 15.09 -1.97
C ALA A 415 8.02 16.38 -1.36
N VAL A 416 7.63 17.56 -1.85
CA VAL A 416 8.08 18.84 -1.26
C VAL A 416 7.43 19.02 0.11
N ALA A 417 8.27 19.27 1.12
CA ALA A 417 7.84 19.39 2.52
C ALA A 417 7.15 20.72 2.81
N CYS A 418 5.96 20.95 2.23
CA CYS A 418 5.12 22.11 2.53
C CYS A 418 3.63 21.76 2.32
N ASN A 419 2.77 22.51 2.98
CA ASN A 419 1.33 22.46 2.71
C ASN A 419 1.06 22.97 1.30
N MET A 420 0.42 22.18 0.46
CA MET A 420 0.06 22.58 -0.90
C MET A 420 -1.07 21.75 -1.49
N LEU A 421 -1.72 22.33 -2.50
CA LEU A 421 -2.65 21.65 -3.40
C LEU A 421 -1.99 21.57 -4.78
N VAL A 422 -2.00 20.41 -5.38
CA VAL A 422 -1.64 20.19 -6.79
C VAL A 422 -2.87 19.68 -7.50
N SER A 423 -3.47 20.48 -8.38
CA SER A 423 -4.70 20.13 -9.08
C SER A 423 -4.47 20.11 -10.57
N VAL A 424 -4.88 18.99 -11.19
CA VAL A 424 -4.78 18.74 -12.62
C VAL A 424 -6.19 18.48 -13.16
N HIS A 425 -6.65 19.39 -14.04
CA HIS A 425 -7.95 19.29 -14.71
C HIS A 425 -7.78 18.64 -16.09
N PHE A 426 -8.64 17.72 -16.41
CA PHE A 426 -8.70 16.98 -17.67
C PHE A 426 -10.06 17.22 -18.33
N ASP A 427 -10.11 18.14 -19.29
CA ASP A 427 -11.32 18.42 -20.06
C ASP A 427 -11.21 17.71 -21.42
N SER A 428 -11.96 16.62 -21.62
CA SER A 428 -11.92 15.85 -22.87
C SER A 428 -12.58 16.63 -24.02
N MET A 429 -11.89 16.71 -25.17
CA MET A 429 -12.40 17.38 -26.35
C MET A 429 -13.34 16.43 -27.13
N LYS A 430 -14.44 16.98 -27.71
CA LYS A 430 -15.31 16.22 -28.59
C LYS A 430 -14.53 15.71 -29.82
N GLN A 431 -14.64 14.43 -30.13
CA GLN A 431 -13.81 13.77 -31.15
C GLN A 431 -13.87 14.48 -32.51
N ASP A 432 -15.07 14.92 -32.96
CA ASP A 432 -15.20 15.65 -34.20
C ASP A 432 -14.42 16.98 -34.24
N LYS A 433 -14.42 17.70 -33.08
CA LYS A 433 -13.66 18.94 -32.94
C LYS A 433 -12.15 18.63 -32.89
N ALA A 434 -11.74 17.56 -32.22
CA ALA A 434 -10.35 17.11 -32.15
C ALA A 434 -9.77 16.79 -33.54
N ILE A 435 -10.50 15.96 -34.31
CA ILE A 435 -10.10 15.60 -35.66
C ILE A 435 -10.02 16.85 -36.58
N LYS A 436 -11.00 17.75 -36.50
CA LYS A 436 -11.00 18.99 -37.28
C LYS A 436 -9.82 19.89 -36.92
N LEU A 437 -9.49 20.02 -35.64
CA LEU A 437 -8.38 20.84 -35.16
C LEU A 437 -7.03 20.29 -35.68
N ILE A 438 -6.75 19.01 -35.51
CA ILE A 438 -5.52 18.39 -35.98
C ILE A 438 -5.43 18.43 -37.50
N ARG A 439 -6.53 18.19 -38.22
CA ARG A 439 -6.56 18.30 -39.67
C ARG A 439 -6.19 19.71 -40.15
N ASN A 440 -6.73 20.74 -39.51
CA ASN A 440 -6.40 22.13 -39.83
C ASN A 440 -4.91 22.43 -39.57
N GLN A 441 -4.37 21.93 -38.50
CA GLN A 441 -2.94 22.07 -38.18
C GLN A 441 -2.07 21.32 -39.18
N THR A 442 -2.42 20.09 -39.55
CA THR A 442 -1.70 19.33 -40.58
C THR A 442 -1.71 20.06 -41.93
N VAL A 443 -2.84 20.63 -42.31
CA VAL A 443 -2.95 21.43 -43.54
C VAL A 443 -2.04 22.66 -43.49
N ASN A 444 -2.02 23.38 -42.34
CA ASN A 444 -1.15 24.55 -42.16
C ASN A 444 0.34 24.15 -42.21
N ILE A 445 0.73 23.07 -41.53
CA ILE A 445 2.11 22.57 -41.54
C ILE A 445 2.50 22.14 -42.98
N ASN A 446 1.62 21.40 -43.70
CA ASN A 446 1.86 21.01 -45.08
C ASN A 446 1.96 22.24 -46.02
N SER A 447 1.18 23.27 -45.79
CA SER A 447 1.30 24.53 -46.54
C SER A 447 2.68 25.19 -46.29
N ASN A 448 3.11 25.24 -45.03
CA ASN A 448 4.44 25.77 -44.69
C ASN A 448 5.57 24.94 -45.29
N VAL A 449 5.45 23.60 -45.34
CA VAL A 449 6.37 22.70 -46.04
C VAL A 449 6.45 23.06 -47.53
N VAL A 450 5.31 23.17 -48.19
CA VAL A 450 5.24 23.52 -49.60
C VAL A 450 5.85 24.91 -49.87
N ASP A 451 5.59 25.88 -49.01
CA ASP A 451 6.16 27.24 -49.16
C ASP A 451 7.65 27.26 -48.89
N ALA A 452 8.15 26.44 -47.96
CA ALA A 452 9.61 26.27 -47.73
C ALA A 452 10.27 25.63 -48.98
N GLN A 453 9.65 24.59 -49.54
CA GLN A 453 10.10 23.96 -50.79
C GLN A 453 10.15 24.97 -51.96
N LYS A 454 9.09 25.76 -52.14
CA LYS A 454 9.06 26.81 -53.16
C LYS A 454 10.16 27.87 -52.94
N LYS A 455 10.42 28.30 -51.71
CA LYS A 455 11.48 29.21 -51.37
C LYS A 455 12.87 28.62 -51.65
N ALA A 456 13.14 27.38 -51.26
CA ALA A 456 14.39 26.68 -51.57
C ALA A 456 14.63 26.57 -53.07
N SER A 457 13.62 26.12 -53.83
CA SER A 457 13.69 26.04 -55.31
C SER A 457 13.94 27.39 -55.98
N ARG A 458 13.32 28.48 -55.50
CA ARG A 458 13.56 29.83 -56.01
C ARG A 458 14.95 30.35 -55.71
N ALA A 459 15.57 29.88 -54.62
CA ALA A 459 16.92 30.19 -54.22
C ALA A 459 18.01 29.30 -54.88
N GLY A 460 17.58 28.37 -55.76
CA GLY A 460 18.50 27.49 -56.45
C GLY A 460 18.96 26.25 -55.62
N TYR A 461 18.33 26.00 -54.51
CA TYR A 461 18.58 24.83 -53.66
C TYR A 461 17.64 23.68 -54.01
N SER A 462 18.01 22.43 -53.62
CA SER A 462 17.12 21.25 -53.79
C SER A 462 15.84 21.49 -52.99
N ALA A 463 14.69 21.10 -53.56
CA ALA A 463 13.39 21.15 -52.90
C ALA A 463 13.35 20.31 -51.62
N ASP A 464 14.31 19.41 -51.40
CA ASP A 464 14.44 18.57 -50.20
C ASP A 464 15.12 19.27 -49.05
N LEU A 465 15.62 20.49 -49.22
CA LEU A 465 16.28 21.28 -48.21
C LEU A 465 15.25 22.02 -47.36
N ILE A 466 14.53 21.22 -46.55
CA ILE A 466 13.51 21.69 -45.59
C ILE A 466 14.11 21.65 -44.20
N SER A 467 13.74 22.61 -43.36
CA SER A 467 14.10 22.60 -41.94
C SER A 467 13.72 21.26 -41.29
N PRO A 468 14.67 20.56 -40.61
CA PRO A 468 14.38 19.31 -39.91
C PRO A 468 13.23 19.44 -38.90
N GLU A 469 13.04 20.62 -38.31
CA GLU A 469 11.97 20.93 -37.36
C GLU A 469 10.59 20.88 -38.03
N LEU A 470 10.47 21.40 -39.26
CA LEU A 470 9.20 21.41 -39.99
C LEU A 470 8.80 20.00 -40.43
N LEU A 471 9.77 19.17 -40.85
CA LEU A 471 9.53 17.76 -41.14
C LEU A 471 9.17 16.95 -39.91
N LYS A 472 9.76 17.25 -38.75
CA LYS A 472 9.41 16.62 -37.46
C LYS A 472 7.97 16.96 -37.10
N SER A 473 7.58 18.22 -37.15
CA SER A 473 6.22 18.70 -36.87
C SER A 473 5.16 18.06 -37.78
N GLN A 474 5.49 17.86 -39.08
CA GLN A 474 4.62 17.20 -40.02
C GLN A 474 4.36 15.72 -39.61
N ARG A 475 5.45 14.98 -39.36
CA ARG A 475 5.37 13.58 -38.92
C ARG A 475 4.59 13.43 -37.60
N GLU A 476 4.78 14.36 -36.68
CA GLU A 476 4.10 14.35 -35.41
C GLU A 476 2.60 14.62 -35.54
N ALA A 477 2.21 15.58 -36.38
CA ALA A 477 0.80 15.84 -36.67
C ALA A 477 0.11 14.65 -37.35
N GLU A 478 0.81 13.96 -38.27
CA GLU A 478 0.31 12.74 -38.91
C GLU A 478 0.18 11.58 -37.90
N ARG A 479 1.14 11.42 -36.97
CA ARG A 479 1.09 10.43 -35.89
C ARG A 479 -0.11 10.69 -34.99
N ILE A 480 -0.29 11.91 -34.48
CA ILE A 480 -1.41 12.28 -33.63
C ILE A 480 -2.75 12.02 -34.31
N MET A 481 -2.86 12.35 -35.63
CA MET A 481 -4.06 12.04 -36.41
C MET A 481 -4.34 10.54 -36.46
N GLY A 482 -3.30 9.73 -36.69
CA GLY A 482 -3.38 8.27 -36.65
C GLY A 482 -3.81 7.73 -35.28
N ASP A 483 -3.24 8.23 -34.21
CA ASP A 483 -3.51 7.83 -32.83
C ASP A 483 -4.97 8.12 -32.42
N ILE A 484 -5.51 9.28 -32.80
CA ILE A 484 -6.90 9.66 -32.52
C ILE A 484 -7.90 8.80 -33.33
N THR A 485 -7.54 8.43 -34.59
CA THR A 485 -8.47 7.71 -35.47
C THR A 485 -8.42 6.20 -35.28
N SER A 486 -7.27 5.62 -34.91
CA SER A 486 -7.07 4.16 -34.89
C SER A 486 -6.69 3.57 -33.54
N ARG A 487 -6.16 4.39 -32.58
CA ARG A 487 -5.66 3.88 -31.30
C ARG A 487 -6.48 4.30 -30.07
N ASN A 488 -7.70 4.75 -30.27
CA ASN A 488 -8.62 5.20 -29.20
C ASN A 488 -8.02 6.30 -28.28
N GLN A 489 -7.10 7.12 -28.82
CA GLN A 489 -6.57 8.27 -28.10
C GLN A 489 -7.58 9.42 -28.15
N LYS A 490 -7.81 10.10 -27.03
CA LYS A 490 -8.58 11.34 -26.95
C LYS A 490 -7.63 12.54 -26.84
N LEU A 491 -8.15 13.72 -27.17
CA LEU A 491 -7.48 14.98 -26.85
C LEU A 491 -8.09 15.58 -25.59
N PHE A 492 -7.21 15.99 -24.68
CA PHE A 492 -7.55 16.66 -23.44
C PHE A 492 -7.00 18.07 -23.42
N LEU A 493 -7.80 19.02 -22.96
CA LEU A 493 -7.36 20.33 -22.53
C LEU A 493 -6.97 20.20 -21.06
N LEU A 494 -5.67 20.22 -20.76
CA LEU A 494 -5.13 20.07 -19.43
C LEU A 494 -4.80 21.42 -18.82
N THR A 495 -5.28 21.65 -17.59
CA THR A 495 -4.86 22.77 -16.74
C THR A 495 -4.26 22.22 -15.47
N MET A 496 -3.02 22.65 -15.12
CA MET A 496 -2.39 22.29 -13.86
C MET A 496 -2.11 23.56 -13.05
N VAL A 497 -2.58 23.57 -11.81
CA VAL A 497 -2.32 24.62 -10.83
C VAL A 497 -1.74 24.03 -9.55
N VAL A 498 -0.87 24.82 -8.90
CA VAL A 498 -0.26 24.46 -7.62
C VAL A 498 -0.44 25.62 -6.66
N THR A 499 -1.20 25.40 -5.57
CA THR A 499 -1.37 26.39 -4.50
C THR A 499 -0.47 26.02 -3.32
N VAL A 500 0.48 26.87 -3.01
CA VAL A 500 1.45 26.69 -1.91
C VAL A 500 0.99 27.53 -0.71
N PHE A 501 1.05 26.96 0.49
CA PHE A 501 0.68 27.62 1.73
C PHE A 501 1.88 27.78 2.67
N ALA A 502 1.86 28.81 3.51
CA ALA A 502 2.87 29.05 4.53
C ALA A 502 2.32 29.95 5.66
N GLU A 503 2.95 29.90 6.82
CA GLU A 503 2.59 30.69 7.99
C GLU A 503 2.97 32.18 7.82
N ASP A 504 4.05 32.46 7.10
CA ASP A 504 4.56 33.79 6.81
C ASP A 504 4.99 33.95 5.35
N LYS A 505 5.23 35.20 4.96
CA LYS A 505 5.57 35.54 3.57
C LYS A 505 6.97 35.07 3.16
N GLU A 506 7.93 35.04 4.08
CA GLU A 506 9.30 34.59 3.80
C GLU A 506 9.31 33.06 3.53
N THR A 507 8.63 32.31 4.37
CA THR A 507 8.42 30.87 4.17
C THR A 507 7.64 30.58 2.89
N LEU A 508 6.63 31.41 2.54
CA LEU A 508 5.93 31.29 1.26
C LEU A 508 6.87 31.43 0.06
N GLU A 509 7.78 32.42 0.09
CA GLU A 509 8.79 32.59 -0.97
C GLU A 509 9.73 31.39 -1.05
N LYS A 510 10.20 30.90 0.10
CA LYS A 510 11.07 29.72 0.18
C LYS A 510 10.38 28.47 -0.39
N ASN A 511 9.14 28.20 0.03
CA ASN A 511 8.36 27.06 -0.43
C ASN A 511 8.04 27.17 -1.93
N THR A 512 7.67 28.38 -2.40
CA THR A 512 7.44 28.63 -3.84
C THR A 512 8.68 28.29 -4.66
N LYS A 513 9.87 28.77 -4.24
CA LYS A 513 11.13 28.46 -4.93
C LYS A 513 11.45 26.96 -4.90
N ALA A 514 11.18 26.26 -3.80
CA ALA A 514 11.38 24.83 -3.70
C ALA A 514 10.50 24.08 -4.72
N VAL A 515 9.22 24.41 -4.81
CA VAL A 515 8.27 23.82 -5.77
C VAL A 515 8.70 24.12 -7.21
N GLN A 516 9.09 25.37 -7.52
CA GLN A 516 9.59 25.74 -8.83
C GLN A 516 10.89 25.03 -9.19
N SER A 517 11.79 24.83 -8.22
CA SER A 517 13.04 24.10 -8.43
C SER A 517 12.79 22.63 -8.77
N VAL A 518 11.81 21.98 -8.12
CA VAL A 518 11.40 20.62 -8.47
C VAL A 518 10.86 20.55 -9.89
N ALA A 519 9.91 21.43 -10.25
CA ALA A 519 9.38 21.48 -11.61
C ALA A 519 10.47 21.71 -12.67
N SER A 520 11.44 22.58 -12.36
CA SER A 520 12.56 22.90 -13.28
C SER A 520 13.47 21.70 -13.53
N ARG A 521 13.61 20.76 -12.59
CA ARG A 521 14.34 19.49 -12.82
C ARG A 521 13.70 18.64 -13.93
N PHE A 522 12.39 18.76 -14.10
CA PHE A 522 11.62 18.13 -15.17
C PHE A 522 11.42 19.04 -16.39
N LEU A 523 12.20 20.11 -16.50
CA LEU A 523 12.10 21.11 -17.58
C LEU A 523 10.72 21.79 -17.67
N CYS A 524 9.93 21.71 -16.59
CA CYS A 524 8.64 22.39 -16.46
C CYS A 524 8.81 23.77 -15.82
N THR A 525 8.03 24.75 -16.27
CA THR A 525 8.05 26.08 -15.69
C THR A 525 6.75 26.36 -14.96
N LEU A 526 6.84 26.62 -13.65
CA LEU A 526 5.72 27.08 -12.83
C LEU A 526 5.81 28.58 -12.60
N LYS A 527 4.78 29.33 -12.94
CA LYS A 527 4.68 30.80 -12.75
C LYS A 527 3.55 31.16 -11.80
N PRO A 528 3.72 32.22 -10.94
CA PRO A 528 2.61 32.72 -10.15
C PRO A 528 1.51 33.31 -11.05
N LEU A 529 0.25 33.06 -10.71
CA LEU A 529 -0.88 33.74 -11.34
C LEU A 529 -0.93 35.19 -10.88
N SER A 530 -0.61 36.13 -11.76
CA SER A 530 -0.64 37.57 -11.45
C SER A 530 -2.07 38.12 -11.63
N TYR A 531 -2.59 38.80 -10.61
CA TYR A 531 -3.98 39.32 -10.55
C TYR A 531 -5.10 38.29 -10.70
N GLN A 532 -4.77 37.01 -10.66
CA GLN A 532 -5.70 35.87 -10.80
C GLN A 532 -5.58 34.87 -9.64
N GLN A 533 -5.17 35.34 -8.45
CA GLN A 533 -4.99 34.46 -7.30
C GLN A 533 -6.31 33.83 -6.83
N GLU A 534 -7.43 34.58 -6.83
CA GLU A 534 -8.75 34.05 -6.48
C GLU A 534 -9.25 32.98 -7.47
N PRO A 535 -9.33 33.23 -8.80
CA PRO A 535 -9.71 32.18 -9.75
C PRO A 535 -8.72 31.00 -9.74
N GLY A 536 -7.42 31.24 -9.52
CA GLY A 536 -6.43 30.18 -9.36
C GLY A 536 -6.68 29.31 -8.16
N PHE A 537 -6.92 29.89 -7.00
CA PHE A 537 -7.28 29.13 -5.79
C PHE A 537 -8.59 28.37 -5.97
N CYS A 538 -9.62 28.98 -6.55
CA CYS A 538 -10.87 28.28 -6.88
C CYS A 538 -10.65 27.07 -7.79
N THR A 539 -9.68 27.15 -8.72
CA THR A 539 -9.32 26.06 -9.63
C THR A 539 -8.55 24.95 -8.91
N SER A 540 -7.86 25.26 -7.81
CA SER A 540 -7.12 24.23 -7.05
C SER A 540 -7.98 23.44 -6.06
N LEU A 541 -9.24 23.81 -5.86
CA LEU A 541 -10.15 23.09 -4.93
C LEU A 541 -10.74 21.85 -5.59
N PRO A 542 -10.96 20.74 -4.86
CA PRO A 542 -11.51 19.50 -5.41
C PRO A 542 -13.02 19.62 -5.73
N LEU A 543 -13.33 20.50 -6.67
CA LEU A 543 -14.69 20.85 -7.10
C LEU A 543 -14.92 20.72 -8.61
N ALA A 544 -13.94 20.24 -9.37
CA ALA A 544 -13.93 20.13 -10.84
C ALA A 544 -14.32 21.45 -11.52
N THR A 545 -13.89 22.58 -10.95
CA THR A 545 -14.21 23.94 -11.42
C THR A 545 -12.93 24.63 -11.89
N ASN A 546 -12.74 24.73 -13.19
CA ASN A 546 -11.61 25.43 -13.79
C ASN A 546 -12.02 26.88 -14.11
N LYS A 547 -11.37 27.85 -13.45
CA LYS A 547 -11.53 29.32 -13.68
C LYS A 547 -10.29 29.95 -14.30
N VAL A 548 -9.25 29.13 -14.57
CA VAL A 548 -7.99 29.57 -15.18
C VAL A 548 -7.94 29.04 -16.62
N TYR A 549 -7.81 29.95 -17.60
CA TYR A 549 -7.86 29.60 -19.02
C TYR A 549 -6.49 29.27 -19.62
N VAL A 550 -5.52 28.86 -18.77
CA VAL A 550 -4.21 28.36 -19.24
C VAL A 550 -4.36 26.86 -19.48
N GLN A 551 -4.55 26.47 -20.72
CA GLN A 551 -4.82 25.09 -21.11
C GLN A 551 -3.73 24.58 -22.05
N ARG A 552 -3.37 23.30 -21.92
CA ARG A 552 -2.45 22.58 -22.82
C ARG A 552 -3.20 21.42 -23.48
N LEU A 553 -3.05 21.30 -24.79
CA LEU A 553 -3.68 20.22 -25.54
C LEU A 553 -2.76 19.00 -25.52
N LEU A 554 -3.24 17.89 -24.94
CA LEU A 554 -2.49 16.65 -24.78
C LEU A 554 -3.31 15.46 -25.29
N THR A 555 -2.63 14.44 -25.83
CA THR A 555 -3.23 13.13 -26.09
C THR A 555 -3.47 12.37 -24.79
N THR A 556 -4.24 11.29 -24.82
CA THR A 556 -4.42 10.42 -23.64
C THR A 556 -3.08 9.96 -23.07
N GLU A 557 -2.17 9.51 -23.94
CA GLU A 557 -0.82 9.06 -23.55
C GLU A 557 -0.05 10.17 -22.82
N ALA A 558 -0.03 11.39 -23.37
CA ALA A 558 0.62 12.53 -22.75
C ALA A 558 -0.07 12.99 -21.46
N ALA A 559 -1.41 12.93 -21.39
CA ALA A 559 -2.16 13.23 -20.18
C ALA A 559 -1.94 12.21 -19.08
N SER A 560 -1.67 10.95 -19.42
CA SER A 560 -1.37 9.87 -18.48
C SER A 560 -0.03 10.04 -17.76
N LEU A 561 0.88 10.90 -18.28
CA LEU A 561 2.13 11.24 -17.58
C LEU A 561 1.89 12.01 -16.27
N PHE A 562 0.70 12.60 -16.10
CA PHE A 562 0.27 13.21 -14.83
C PHE A 562 -0.37 12.16 -13.90
N ILE A 563 0.28 11.00 -13.76
CA ILE A 563 -0.15 9.94 -12.86
C ILE A 563 0.10 10.36 -11.40
N PRO A 564 -0.93 10.26 -10.51
CA PRO A 564 -0.81 10.74 -9.14
C PRO A 564 -0.19 9.72 -8.18
N PHE A 565 0.06 8.48 -8.63
CA PHE A 565 0.50 7.40 -7.78
C PHE A 565 2.02 7.42 -7.55
N SER A 566 2.45 7.08 -6.33
CA SER A 566 3.86 7.06 -5.97
C SER A 566 4.27 5.78 -5.24
N ALA A 567 3.93 5.67 -3.96
CA ALA A 567 4.23 4.51 -3.12
C ALA A 567 3.08 4.29 -2.16
N GLN A 568 2.81 3.02 -1.89
CA GLN A 568 1.77 2.62 -0.94
C GLN A 568 2.14 3.07 0.48
N GLU A 569 1.21 3.71 1.15
CA GLU A 569 1.30 4.08 2.55
C GLU A 569 0.54 3.07 3.44
N LEU A 570 1.12 2.77 4.59
CA LEU A 570 0.48 1.97 5.63
C LEU A 570 0.25 2.88 6.85
N SER A 571 -0.91 3.51 6.90
CA SER A 571 -1.30 4.40 8.00
C SER A 571 -2.68 4.01 8.52
N GLN A 572 -2.74 2.89 9.26
CA GLN A 572 -3.99 2.41 9.87
C GLN A 572 -4.21 3.05 11.24
N LYS A 573 -5.43 3.48 11.50
CA LYS A 573 -5.84 3.93 12.84
C LYS A 573 -5.65 2.80 13.86
N ASN A 574 -5.03 3.09 14.98
CA ASN A 574 -4.60 2.09 15.99
C ASN A 574 -3.67 1.01 15.41
N GLY A 575 -2.90 1.34 14.39
CA GLY A 575 -1.84 0.49 13.86
C GLY A 575 -0.64 0.42 14.78
N MET A 576 0.03 -0.73 14.78
CA MET A 576 1.34 -0.90 15.43
C MET A 576 2.42 -0.29 14.54
N TYR A 577 3.42 0.32 15.13
CA TYR A 577 4.53 0.91 14.40
C TYR A 577 5.52 -0.16 13.96
N TYR A 578 5.83 -0.22 12.65
CA TYR A 578 6.80 -1.15 12.07
C TYR A 578 8.04 -0.48 11.48
N GLY A 579 8.12 0.84 11.49
CA GLY A 579 9.25 1.60 10.96
C GLY A 579 8.79 2.79 10.13
N LEU A 580 9.73 3.38 9.39
CA LEU A 580 9.48 4.43 8.40
C LEU A 580 9.43 3.80 7.00
N ASN A 581 8.52 4.24 6.16
CA ASN A 581 8.54 3.91 4.74
C ASN A 581 9.86 4.38 4.12
N ALA A 582 10.60 3.50 3.46
CA ALA A 582 11.90 3.85 2.90
C ALA A 582 11.81 4.88 1.77
N VAL A 583 10.65 4.97 1.08
CA VAL A 583 10.39 5.89 -0.03
C VAL A 583 9.88 7.24 0.49
N SER A 584 8.76 7.26 1.18
CA SER A 584 8.09 8.50 1.64
C SER A 584 8.60 9.04 2.96
N ARG A 585 9.28 8.21 3.79
CA ARG A 585 9.71 8.51 5.16
C ARG A 585 8.57 8.70 6.17
N ASN A 586 7.35 8.38 5.80
CA ASN A 586 6.19 8.35 6.71
C ASN A 586 6.23 7.13 7.63
N LEU A 587 5.57 7.24 8.78
CA LEU A 587 5.44 6.11 9.71
C LEU A 587 4.58 4.99 9.11
N LEU A 588 5.06 3.76 9.23
CA LEU A 588 4.31 2.57 8.88
C LEU A 588 3.54 2.07 10.11
N LEU A 589 2.24 2.31 10.08
CA LEU A 589 1.28 1.92 11.11
C LEU A 589 0.36 0.86 10.56
N PHE A 590 0.49 -0.37 11.02
CA PHE A 590 -0.27 -1.51 10.52
C PHE A 590 -0.78 -2.38 11.66
N ASN A 591 -2.00 -2.88 11.53
CA ASN A 591 -2.59 -3.82 12.48
C ASN A 591 -2.95 -5.13 11.76
N ARG A 592 -2.13 -6.13 11.93
CA ARG A 592 -2.31 -7.47 11.34
C ARG A 592 -3.67 -8.07 11.65
N THR A 593 -4.25 -7.77 12.81
CA THR A 593 -5.55 -8.33 13.21
C THR A 593 -6.72 -7.77 12.38
N ASN A 594 -6.49 -6.71 11.59
CA ASN A 594 -7.46 -6.16 10.64
C ASN A 594 -7.35 -6.80 9.24
N SER A 595 -6.30 -7.57 8.98
CA SER A 595 -6.12 -8.28 7.71
C SER A 595 -7.11 -9.44 7.58
N LYS A 596 -7.30 -9.90 6.35
CA LYS A 596 -8.12 -11.10 6.11
C LYS A 596 -7.57 -12.31 6.84
N ASN A 597 -6.25 -12.42 6.92
CA ASN A 597 -5.53 -13.43 7.68
C ASN A 597 -4.40 -12.76 8.47
N ALA A 598 -4.43 -12.88 9.81
CA ALA A 598 -3.43 -12.26 10.68
C ALA A 598 -2.11 -13.04 10.78
N ASN A 599 -2.00 -14.21 10.12
CA ASN A 599 -0.81 -15.05 10.15
C ASN A 599 0.39 -14.31 9.57
N GLY A 600 1.57 -14.55 10.14
CA GLY A 600 2.78 -13.88 9.71
C GLY A 600 4.02 -14.77 9.70
N VAL A 601 5.03 -14.28 8.96
CA VAL A 601 6.36 -14.84 8.89
C VAL A 601 7.39 -13.72 8.91
N ILE A 602 8.50 -13.90 9.63
CA ILE A 602 9.66 -13.02 9.66
C ILE A 602 10.85 -13.79 9.08
N LEU A 603 11.41 -13.29 7.99
CA LEU A 603 12.48 -13.90 7.22
C LEU A 603 13.73 -13.03 7.21
N GLY A 604 14.91 -13.64 7.32
CA GLY A 604 16.15 -12.88 7.19
C GLY A 604 17.38 -13.68 7.60
N THR A 605 18.53 -13.33 7.03
CA THR A 605 19.82 -13.92 7.37
C THR A 605 20.22 -13.65 8.82
N PRO A 606 21.16 -14.42 9.41
CA PRO A 606 21.71 -14.12 10.74
C PRO A 606 22.24 -12.68 10.82
N GLY A 607 21.97 -12.01 11.94
CA GLY A 607 22.39 -10.62 12.15
C GLY A 607 21.57 -9.55 11.43
N SER A 608 20.57 -9.89 10.61
CA SER A 608 19.67 -8.94 9.93
C SER A 608 18.67 -8.24 10.86
N GLY A 609 18.51 -8.71 12.11
CA GLY A 609 17.59 -8.16 13.10
C GLY A 609 16.24 -8.86 13.22
N LYS A 610 16.10 -10.13 12.81
CA LYS A 610 14.86 -10.92 12.90
C LYS A 610 14.27 -10.94 14.31
N SER A 611 15.04 -11.46 15.28
CA SER A 611 14.60 -11.60 16.67
C SER A 611 14.30 -10.23 17.30
N PHE A 612 15.06 -9.19 16.93
CA PHE A 612 14.79 -7.82 17.37
C PHE A 612 13.45 -7.30 16.82
N SER A 613 13.18 -7.50 15.54
CA SER A 613 11.90 -7.09 14.93
C SER A 613 10.71 -7.85 15.52
N ALA A 614 10.88 -9.15 15.81
CA ALA A 614 9.86 -9.95 16.48
C ALA A 614 9.60 -9.45 17.91
N LYS A 615 10.65 -9.23 18.71
CA LYS A 615 10.57 -8.69 20.08
C LYS A 615 9.89 -7.32 20.11
N ARG A 616 10.15 -6.50 19.09
CA ARG A 616 9.51 -5.21 18.97
C ARG A 616 8.01 -5.30 18.67
N GLU A 617 7.59 -6.24 17.81
CA GLU A 617 6.16 -6.51 17.61
C GLU A 617 5.53 -7.00 18.92
N MET A 618 6.17 -7.93 19.62
CA MET A 618 5.72 -8.44 20.93
C MET A 618 5.57 -7.30 21.96
N LEU A 619 6.52 -6.37 22.01
CA LEU A 619 6.47 -5.19 22.87
C LEU A 619 5.24 -4.32 22.55
N ASN A 620 5.00 -4.04 21.27
CA ASN A 620 3.83 -3.29 20.85
C ASN A 620 2.51 -4.00 21.23
N VAL A 621 2.44 -5.32 21.03
CA VAL A 621 1.27 -6.13 21.39
C VAL A 621 1.04 -6.11 22.88
N PHE A 622 2.08 -6.34 23.69
CA PHE A 622 1.96 -6.42 25.15
C PHE A 622 1.55 -5.08 25.78
N LEU A 623 2.20 -3.99 25.37
CA LEU A 623 1.94 -2.66 25.91
C LEU A 623 0.66 -2.03 25.38
N GLY A 624 0.29 -2.33 24.14
CA GLY A 624 -0.84 -1.70 23.43
C GLY A 624 -2.17 -2.46 23.50
N THR A 625 -2.15 -3.76 23.89
CA THR A 625 -3.34 -4.60 23.89
C THR A 625 -3.45 -5.45 25.17
N ASN A 626 -4.56 -6.16 25.31
CA ASN A 626 -4.75 -7.13 26.41
C ASN A 626 -4.47 -8.58 25.95
N ALA A 627 -3.89 -8.79 24.78
CA ALA A 627 -3.61 -10.11 24.24
C ALA A 627 -2.54 -10.85 25.07
N ASP A 628 -2.60 -12.17 25.03
CA ASP A 628 -1.55 -13.02 25.60
C ASP A 628 -0.52 -13.36 24.52
N ILE A 629 0.75 -13.48 24.94
CA ILE A 629 1.89 -13.75 24.06
C ILE A 629 2.59 -15.02 24.52
N TYR A 630 2.75 -15.98 23.61
CA TYR A 630 3.44 -17.24 23.80
C TYR A 630 4.59 -17.35 22.79
N ILE A 631 5.77 -17.78 23.27
CA ILE A 631 6.97 -17.87 22.44
C ILE A 631 7.60 -19.23 22.61
N ILE A 632 7.95 -19.89 21.52
CA ILE A 632 8.78 -21.09 21.53
C ILE A 632 10.19 -20.65 21.15
N ASP A 633 11.13 -20.80 22.10
CA ASP A 633 12.48 -20.24 22.06
C ASP A 633 13.55 -21.36 22.11
N PRO A 634 14.05 -21.81 20.95
CA PRO A 634 15.10 -22.82 20.89
C PRO A 634 16.52 -22.30 21.15
N GLU A 635 16.71 -20.97 21.21
CA GLU A 635 18.04 -20.35 21.35
C GLU A 635 18.21 -19.52 22.65
N ARG A 636 17.16 -19.38 23.45
CA ARG A 636 17.12 -18.61 24.73
C ARG A 636 17.35 -17.10 24.50
N GLU A 637 16.71 -16.55 23.47
CA GLU A 637 16.87 -15.13 23.14
C GLU A 637 15.81 -14.23 23.79
N TYR A 638 14.66 -14.77 24.21
CA TYR A 638 13.49 -13.99 24.66
C TYR A 638 13.38 -13.84 26.18
N THR A 639 14.24 -14.49 26.95
CA THR A 639 14.28 -14.42 28.43
C THR A 639 14.37 -12.98 28.96
N PRO A 640 15.23 -12.08 28.42
CA PRO A 640 15.32 -10.71 28.93
C PRO A 640 14.02 -9.92 28.75
N LEU A 641 13.30 -10.15 27.62
CA LEU A 641 12.01 -9.51 27.38
C LEU A 641 10.92 -10.05 28.32
N ALA A 642 10.95 -11.36 28.61
CA ALA A 642 10.05 -11.96 29.60
C ALA A 642 10.27 -11.37 31.00
N ALA A 643 11.51 -11.23 31.41
CA ALA A 643 11.85 -10.61 32.69
C ALA A 643 11.36 -9.16 32.79
N LEU A 644 11.50 -8.36 31.71
CA LEU A 644 11.02 -6.98 31.66
C LEU A 644 9.50 -6.88 31.90
N PHE A 645 8.72 -7.83 31.38
CA PHE A 645 7.26 -7.86 31.48
C PHE A 645 6.71 -8.67 32.64
N GLY A 646 7.57 -9.17 33.55
CA GLY A 646 7.14 -10.08 34.63
C GLY A 646 6.52 -11.35 34.05
N GLY A 647 7.03 -11.78 32.88
CA GLY A 647 6.60 -13.00 32.22
C GLY A 647 7.12 -14.27 32.84
N GLU A 648 6.60 -15.40 32.38
CA GLU A 648 7.03 -16.72 32.82
C GLU A 648 7.94 -17.38 31.78
N VAL A 649 9.06 -17.92 32.23
CA VAL A 649 9.98 -18.72 31.40
C VAL A 649 9.85 -20.18 31.80
N VAL A 650 9.28 -20.98 30.92
CA VAL A 650 9.09 -22.44 31.09
C VAL A 650 10.30 -23.15 30.49
N LYS A 651 11.26 -23.51 31.31
CA LYS A 651 12.47 -24.19 30.88
C LYS A 651 12.22 -25.70 30.73
N ILE A 652 12.32 -26.19 29.51
CA ILE A 652 12.13 -27.59 29.13
C ILE A 652 13.49 -28.17 28.76
N ALA A 653 13.97 -29.13 29.52
CA ALA A 653 15.26 -29.78 29.30
C ALA A 653 15.17 -31.25 29.67
N ALA A 654 16.02 -32.08 29.08
CA ALA A 654 16.10 -33.48 29.45
C ALA A 654 16.42 -33.60 30.97
N GLY A 655 15.58 -34.34 31.72
CA GLY A 655 15.74 -34.52 33.18
C GLY A 655 15.29 -33.31 34.02
N SER A 656 14.62 -32.28 33.41
CA SER A 656 14.01 -31.19 34.16
C SER A 656 12.81 -31.69 34.95
N LYS A 657 12.45 -30.95 36.02
CA LYS A 657 11.22 -31.18 36.77
C LYS A 657 10.00 -30.41 36.20
N THR A 658 10.14 -29.85 35.03
CA THR A 658 9.10 -29.09 34.33
C THR A 658 8.49 -29.98 33.28
N TYR A 659 7.20 -30.30 33.42
CA TYR A 659 6.50 -31.26 32.61
C TYR A 659 5.32 -30.63 31.88
N ILE A 660 5.20 -30.95 30.61
CA ILE A 660 4.04 -30.60 29.76
C ILE A 660 3.52 -31.92 29.14
N ASN A 661 2.28 -32.23 29.40
CA ASN A 661 1.65 -33.45 28.92
C ASN A 661 1.15 -33.26 27.46
N PRO A 662 1.66 -34.00 26.48
CA PRO A 662 1.18 -33.91 25.08
C PRO A 662 -0.29 -34.37 24.94
N LEU A 663 -0.82 -35.14 25.89
CA LEU A 663 -2.23 -35.58 25.88
C LEU A 663 -3.18 -34.55 26.51
N ASP A 664 -2.74 -33.44 27.05
CA ASP A 664 -3.61 -32.36 27.51
C ASP A 664 -4.53 -31.89 26.38
N MET A 665 -5.85 -31.86 26.63
CA MET A 665 -6.86 -31.50 25.65
C MET A 665 -8.04 -30.78 26.31
N ASP A 666 -8.55 -29.73 25.71
CA ASP A 666 -9.84 -29.14 26.04
C ASP A 666 -10.95 -29.83 25.19
N LEU A 667 -12.10 -30.11 25.73
CA LEU A 667 -13.20 -30.72 24.98
C LEU A 667 -13.72 -29.85 23.83
N ASP A 668 -13.47 -28.50 23.91
CA ASP A 668 -13.77 -27.58 22.82
C ASP A 668 -12.60 -27.44 21.81
N TYR A 669 -11.70 -28.44 21.77
CA TYR A 669 -10.53 -28.50 20.89
C TYR A 669 -10.87 -28.41 19.40
N ALA A 670 -12.07 -28.76 19.02
CA ALA A 670 -12.57 -28.78 17.65
C ALA A 670 -13.92 -28.06 17.53
N ASP A 671 -14.19 -27.47 16.36
CA ASP A 671 -15.48 -26.82 16.10
C ASP A 671 -16.59 -27.88 15.81
N ASP A 672 -16.42 -28.59 14.69
CA ASP A 672 -17.37 -29.61 14.20
C ASP A 672 -16.76 -31.03 14.17
N ASP A 673 -15.44 -31.15 14.40
CA ASP A 673 -14.71 -32.40 14.41
C ASP A 673 -14.70 -33.01 15.83
N ASP A 674 -14.52 -34.32 15.90
CA ASP A 674 -14.33 -34.99 17.18
C ASP A 674 -12.96 -34.62 17.81
N PRO A 675 -12.91 -34.03 19.03
CA PRO A 675 -11.65 -33.62 19.66
C PRO A 675 -10.62 -34.76 19.78
N ILE A 676 -11.07 -36.00 20.02
CA ILE A 676 -10.21 -37.17 20.12
C ILE A 676 -9.56 -37.50 18.76
N THR A 677 -10.27 -37.30 17.66
CA THR A 677 -9.73 -37.54 16.32
C THR A 677 -8.57 -36.59 16.03
N LEU A 678 -8.73 -35.28 16.31
CA LEU A 678 -7.64 -34.30 16.13
C LEU A 678 -6.47 -34.56 17.08
N LYS A 679 -6.74 -35.04 18.29
CA LYS A 679 -5.68 -35.42 19.22
C LYS A 679 -4.97 -36.70 18.76
N SER A 680 -5.68 -37.66 18.18
CA SER A 680 -5.09 -38.84 17.55
C SER A 680 -4.14 -38.46 16.40
N ASP A 681 -4.53 -37.51 15.55
CA ASP A 681 -3.68 -36.99 14.49
C ASP A 681 -2.40 -36.35 15.07
N PHE A 682 -2.53 -35.56 16.16
CA PHE A 682 -1.39 -34.97 16.84
C PHE A 682 -0.43 -36.01 17.45
N ILE A 683 -0.96 -36.99 18.18
CA ILE A 683 -0.15 -38.10 18.76
C ILE A 683 0.47 -38.95 17.65
N GLY A 684 -0.26 -39.17 16.55
CA GLY A 684 0.26 -39.82 15.34
C GLY A 684 1.48 -39.06 14.78
N SER A 685 1.39 -37.71 14.70
CA SER A 685 2.50 -36.86 14.27
C SER A 685 3.69 -36.95 15.25
N LEU A 686 3.44 -36.97 16.55
CA LEU A 686 4.46 -37.15 17.58
C LEU A 686 5.19 -38.49 17.46
N CYS A 687 4.44 -39.59 17.30
CA CYS A 687 5.00 -40.91 17.07
C CYS A 687 5.80 -40.96 15.75
N GLU A 688 5.32 -40.31 14.68
CA GLU A 688 6.02 -40.27 13.41
C GLU A 688 7.37 -39.56 13.52
N THR A 689 7.48 -38.49 14.32
CA THR A 689 8.74 -37.82 14.61
C THR A 689 9.73 -38.75 15.33
N ILE A 690 9.23 -39.68 16.19
CA ILE A 690 10.08 -40.59 16.96
C ILE A 690 10.50 -41.84 16.15
N ILE A 691 9.58 -42.43 15.39
CA ILE A 691 9.77 -43.74 14.75
C ILE A 691 9.62 -43.74 13.24
N GLY A 692 9.01 -42.72 12.65
CA GLY A 692 8.60 -42.73 11.24
C GLY A 692 9.76 -42.69 10.24
N GLY A 693 10.93 -42.20 10.63
CA GLY A 693 12.07 -42.07 9.75
C GLY A 693 11.74 -41.38 8.41
N LYS A 694 12.45 -41.74 7.33
CA LYS A 694 12.28 -41.12 6.01
C LYS A 694 10.94 -41.41 5.33
N TYR A 695 10.25 -42.50 5.70
CA TYR A 695 9.06 -42.99 5.01
C TYR A 695 7.76 -42.78 5.80
N GLY A 696 7.85 -42.14 6.97
CA GLY A 696 6.70 -41.96 7.86
C GLY A 696 6.18 -43.26 8.50
N LEU A 697 5.05 -43.14 9.18
CA LEU A 697 4.38 -44.31 9.80
C LEU A 697 3.66 -45.16 8.77
N ALA A 698 3.80 -46.48 8.88
CA ALA A 698 3.01 -47.45 8.10
C ALA A 698 1.50 -47.32 8.39
N PRO A 699 0.60 -47.62 7.46
CA PRO A 699 -0.85 -47.53 7.68
C PRO A 699 -1.34 -48.35 8.88
N ILE A 700 -0.74 -49.52 9.16
CA ILE A 700 -1.07 -50.36 10.32
C ILE A 700 -0.70 -49.65 11.62
N GLN A 701 0.50 -49.04 11.68
CA GLN A 701 0.94 -48.25 12.84
C GLN A 701 -0.01 -47.07 13.13
N LYS A 702 -0.43 -46.36 12.09
CA LYS A 702 -1.43 -45.27 12.23
C LYS A 702 -2.74 -45.75 12.81
N SER A 703 -3.24 -46.93 12.36
CA SER A 703 -4.47 -47.51 12.88
C SER A 703 -4.35 -47.95 14.33
N VAL A 704 -3.19 -48.50 14.72
CA VAL A 704 -2.90 -48.91 16.13
C VAL A 704 -2.86 -47.67 17.02
N ILE A 705 -2.16 -46.60 16.60
CA ILE A 705 -2.07 -45.33 17.35
C ILE A 705 -3.46 -44.72 17.54
N ASP A 706 -4.27 -44.60 16.49
CA ASP A 706 -5.64 -44.05 16.58
C ASP A 706 -6.50 -44.83 17.56
N ARG A 707 -6.48 -46.17 17.46
CA ARG A 707 -7.21 -47.06 18.37
C ARG A 707 -6.78 -46.85 19.83
N CYS A 708 -5.47 -46.85 20.11
CA CYS A 708 -4.96 -46.69 21.45
C CYS A 708 -5.22 -45.28 22.02
N VAL A 709 -5.13 -44.23 21.22
CA VAL A 709 -5.50 -42.87 21.64
C VAL A 709 -6.97 -42.81 22.04
N ARG A 710 -7.87 -43.38 21.23
CA ARG A 710 -9.30 -43.42 21.59
C ARG A 710 -9.56 -44.20 22.89
N GLN A 711 -8.83 -45.28 23.10
CA GLN A 711 -8.98 -46.09 24.31
C GLN A 711 -8.42 -45.37 25.55
N VAL A 712 -7.28 -44.72 25.48
CA VAL A 712 -6.66 -44.05 26.64
C VAL A 712 -7.51 -42.84 27.12
N TYR A 713 -8.31 -42.23 26.23
CA TYR A 713 -9.22 -41.15 26.63
C TYR A 713 -10.57 -41.61 27.17
N GLN A 714 -10.94 -42.93 27.08
CA GLN A 714 -12.24 -43.39 27.56
C GLN A 714 -12.48 -43.11 29.07
N PRO A 715 -11.52 -43.38 29.98
CA PRO A 715 -11.70 -43.05 31.39
C PRO A 715 -11.89 -41.55 31.63
N TYR A 716 -11.15 -40.74 30.91
CA TYR A 716 -11.26 -39.26 30.97
C TYR A 716 -12.64 -38.78 30.50
N MET A 717 -13.15 -39.29 29.39
CA MET A 717 -14.47 -38.93 28.87
C MET A 717 -15.61 -39.36 29.81
N GLU A 718 -15.46 -40.48 30.48
CA GLU A 718 -16.40 -40.92 31.52
C GLU A 718 -16.32 -40.02 32.77
N HIS A 719 -15.12 -39.61 33.17
CA HIS A 719 -14.92 -38.66 34.28
C HIS A 719 -15.61 -37.32 33.97
N MET A 720 -15.38 -36.76 32.79
CA MET A 720 -15.98 -35.48 32.36
C MET A 720 -17.51 -35.56 32.26
N LYS A 721 -18.08 -36.71 31.87
CA LYS A 721 -19.54 -36.91 31.89
C LYS A 721 -20.13 -36.90 33.29
N ARG A 722 -19.39 -37.37 34.31
CA ARG A 722 -19.80 -37.45 35.70
C ARG A 722 -19.69 -36.12 36.45
N LEU A 723 -18.91 -35.13 35.93
CA LEU A 723 -18.77 -33.83 36.54
C LEU A 723 -20.11 -33.08 36.62
N ALA A 724 -20.40 -32.54 37.82
CA ALA A 724 -21.63 -31.82 38.09
C ALA A 724 -21.62 -30.44 37.37
N ASP A 725 -20.46 -29.83 37.30
CA ASP A 725 -20.27 -28.56 36.61
C ASP A 725 -19.95 -28.81 35.13
N LYS A 726 -20.91 -28.52 34.26
CA LYS A 726 -20.78 -28.63 32.80
C LYS A 726 -19.97 -27.50 32.16
N SER A 727 -19.58 -26.47 32.90
CA SER A 727 -18.72 -25.41 32.40
C SER A 727 -17.24 -25.80 32.35
N ILE A 728 -16.87 -26.87 33.09
CA ILE A 728 -15.51 -27.41 33.05
C ILE A 728 -15.32 -28.22 31.76
N THR A 729 -14.52 -27.74 30.87
CA THR A 729 -14.20 -28.37 29.58
C THR A 729 -12.83 -29.05 29.55
N CYS A 730 -12.01 -28.84 30.60
CA CYS A 730 -10.69 -29.47 30.77
C CYS A 730 -10.39 -29.68 32.25
N ASP A 731 -10.14 -30.94 32.65
CA ASP A 731 -9.62 -31.31 33.96
C ASP A 731 -8.25 -31.98 33.80
N LYS A 732 -7.19 -31.20 33.94
CA LYS A 732 -5.80 -31.63 33.79
C LYS A 732 -5.41 -32.74 34.81
N SER A 733 -6.11 -32.82 35.95
CA SER A 733 -5.81 -33.83 36.96
C SER A 733 -6.21 -35.25 36.56
N ALA A 734 -7.27 -35.36 35.76
CA ALA A 734 -7.82 -36.68 35.26
C ALA A 734 -7.28 -37.03 33.86
N MET A 735 -6.48 -36.13 33.22
CA MET A 735 -6.00 -36.33 31.86
C MET A 735 -5.05 -37.52 31.77
N PRO A 736 -5.13 -38.38 30.74
CA PRO A 736 -4.15 -39.44 30.52
C PRO A 736 -2.77 -38.87 30.18
N THR A 737 -1.74 -39.64 30.41
CA THR A 737 -0.33 -39.27 30.11
C THR A 737 0.22 -40.13 28.98
N LEU A 738 1.43 -39.73 28.48
CA LEU A 738 2.14 -40.54 27.48
C LEU A 738 2.54 -41.91 28.03
N ASP A 739 2.75 -42.04 29.35
CA ASP A 739 3.00 -43.34 30.00
C ASP A 739 1.77 -44.24 29.99
N ASP A 740 0.55 -43.69 30.24
CA ASP A 740 -0.72 -44.45 30.11
C ASP A 740 -0.92 -44.94 28.67
N PHE A 741 -0.57 -44.15 27.69
CA PHE A 741 -0.62 -44.53 26.26
C PHE A 741 0.41 -45.62 25.94
N TYR A 742 1.64 -45.52 26.48
CA TYR A 742 2.67 -46.55 26.36
C TYR A 742 2.25 -47.87 26.96
N GLU A 743 1.70 -47.86 28.18
CA GLU A 743 1.17 -49.10 28.81
C GLU A 743 0.06 -49.74 28.01
N LEU A 744 -0.81 -48.92 27.39
CA LEU A 744 -1.88 -49.45 26.56
C LEU A 744 -1.34 -50.08 25.26
N LEU A 745 -0.28 -49.53 24.67
CA LEU A 745 0.40 -50.12 23.52
C LEU A 745 1.02 -51.46 23.83
N LEU A 746 1.59 -51.67 25.03
CA LEU A 746 2.17 -52.92 25.48
C LEU A 746 1.09 -54.04 25.64
N GLN A 747 -0.15 -53.66 25.89
CA GLN A 747 -1.28 -54.59 26.02
C GLN A 747 -1.85 -55.03 24.67
N GLN A 748 -1.46 -54.40 23.56
CA GLN A 748 -1.97 -54.75 22.24
C GLN A 748 -1.25 -56.01 21.71
N PRO A 749 -1.95 -56.90 21.01
CA PRO A 749 -1.40 -58.18 20.53
C PRO A 749 -0.53 -58.01 19.25
N GLU A 750 -0.64 -56.89 18.53
CA GLU A 750 0.03 -56.67 17.25
C GLU A 750 1.51 -56.38 17.44
N PRO A 751 2.41 -56.96 16.63
CA PRO A 751 3.86 -56.67 16.68
C PRO A 751 4.17 -55.19 16.42
N GLU A 752 3.38 -54.50 15.61
CA GLU A 752 3.51 -53.08 15.31
C GLU A 752 3.29 -52.22 16.58
N ALA A 753 2.36 -52.59 17.44
CA ALA A 753 2.13 -51.92 18.72
C ALA A 753 3.32 -52.10 19.66
N GLN A 754 3.91 -53.31 19.72
CA GLN A 754 5.12 -53.58 20.48
C GLN A 754 6.33 -52.77 19.97
N ASN A 755 6.47 -52.64 18.64
CA ASN A 755 7.54 -51.85 18.05
C ASN A 755 7.38 -50.36 18.37
N ILE A 756 6.13 -49.84 18.35
CA ILE A 756 5.84 -48.45 18.75
C ILE A 756 6.17 -48.22 20.23
N ALA A 757 5.73 -49.15 21.08
CA ALA A 757 5.99 -49.11 22.51
C ALA A 757 7.49 -49.13 22.79
N LEU A 758 8.26 -50.03 22.18
CA LEU A 758 9.72 -50.11 22.34
C LEU A 758 10.43 -48.79 21.95
N ALA A 759 9.98 -48.15 20.87
CA ALA A 759 10.52 -46.86 20.46
C ALA A 759 10.14 -45.73 21.43
N LEU A 760 8.96 -45.78 22.05
CA LEU A 760 8.53 -44.78 23.05
C LEU A 760 9.10 -45.00 24.43
N GLU A 761 9.70 -46.15 24.74
CA GLU A 761 10.23 -46.49 26.05
C GLU A 761 11.21 -45.47 26.59
N LEU A 762 12.11 -44.96 25.71
CA LEU A 762 13.08 -43.90 26.03
C LEU A 762 12.40 -42.61 26.51
N TYR A 763 11.23 -42.32 25.97
CA TYR A 763 10.48 -41.09 26.25
C TYR A 763 9.43 -41.23 27.36
N CYS A 764 9.10 -42.44 27.76
CA CYS A 764 8.13 -42.69 28.81
C CYS A 764 8.81 -43.09 30.12
N ARG A 765 9.84 -43.98 30.06
CA ARG A 765 10.49 -44.59 31.22
C ARG A 765 12.02 -44.46 31.19
N GLY A 766 12.58 -43.92 30.13
CA GLY A 766 14.01 -43.69 29.94
C GLY A 766 14.47 -42.31 30.39
N SER A 767 15.64 -41.91 29.92
CA SER A 767 16.26 -40.65 30.29
C SER A 767 15.61 -39.41 29.68
N LEU A 768 14.61 -39.56 28.78
CA LEU A 768 13.94 -38.46 28.07
C LEU A 768 12.44 -38.40 28.44
N ASP A 769 12.10 -38.73 29.70
CA ASP A 769 10.70 -38.83 30.19
C ASP A 769 10.00 -37.48 30.45
N THR A 770 10.59 -36.35 30.01
CA THR A 770 10.08 -35.00 30.26
C THR A 770 8.61 -34.79 29.86
N PHE A 771 8.14 -35.54 28.87
CA PHE A 771 6.76 -35.45 28.34
C PHE A 771 5.85 -36.60 28.78
N ALA A 772 6.33 -37.49 29.67
CA ALA A 772 5.56 -38.63 30.14
C ALA A 772 4.64 -38.30 31.31
N HIS A 773 4.83 -37.16 31.95
CA HIS A 773 4.19 -36.77 33.20
C HIS A 773 3.02 -35.80 32.99
N LYS A 774 2.17 -35.66 34.00
CA LYS A 774 1.09 -34.66 34.01
C LYS A 774 1.70 -33.27 34.04
N THR A 775 1.08 -32.32 33.33
CA THR A 775 1.51 -30.92 33.29
C THR A 775 1.52 -30.33 34.70
N ASN A 776 2.68 -29.84 35.12
CA ASN A 776 2.87 -29.15 36.40
C ASN A 776 3.15 -27.66 36.26
N VAL A 777 3.20 -27.15 35.01
CA VAL A 777 3.45 -25.71 34.72
C VAL A 777 2.15 -24.94 34.86
N LYS A 778 2.21 -23.86 35.65
CA LYS A 778 1.11 -22.89 35.75
C LYS A 778 1.46 -21.67 34.91
N THR A 779 0.97 -21.60 33.71
CA THR A 779 1.15 -20.46 32.79
C THR A 779 0.02 -19.46 33.00
N ASN A 780 0.17 -18.56 33.99
CA ASN A 780 -0.81 -17.54 34.32
C ASN A 780 -0.45 -16.14 33.80
N SER A 781 0.81 -15.93 33.38
CA SER A 781 1.27 -14.68 32.82
C SER A 781 0.74 -14.45 31.40
N ARG A 782 0.57 -13.17 31.04
CA ARG A 782 0.27 -12.75 29.67
C ARG A 782 1.46 -12.93 28.71
N PHE A 783 2.67 -13.13 29.23
CA PHE A 783 3.89 -13.31 28.46
C PHE A 783 4.59 -14.58 28.90
N VAL A 784 4.62 -15.60 28.05
CA VAL A 784 5.17 -16.93 28.38
C VAL A 784 6.18 -17.33 27.33
N VAL A 785 7.38 -17.74 27.78
CA VAL A 785 8.45 -18.23 26.92
C VAL A 785 8.72 -19.70 27.24
N TYR A 786 8.58 -20.57 26.24
CA TYR A 786 9.01 -21.95 26.32
C TYR A 786 10.47 -22.05 25.88
N ASP A 787 11.41 -22.06 26.86
CA ASP A 787 12.84 -22.22 26.59
C ASP A 787 13.14 -23.72 26.38
N ILE A 788 13.43 -24.08 25.16
CA ILE A 788 13.74 -25.47 24.75
C ILE A 788 15.19 -25.64 24.31
N LYS A 789 16.07 -24.72 24.66
CA LYS A 789 17.50 -24.74 24.27
C LYS A 789 18.20 -25.98 24.73
N ASP A 790 17.98 -26.38 25.99
CA ASP A 790 18.67 -27.49 26.64
C ASP A 790 17.97 -28.86 26.46
N ILE A 791 16.97 -28.94 25.57
CA ILE A 791 16.16 -30.18 25.38
C ILE A 791 16.92 -31.30 24.63
N GLY A 792 18.07 -30.95 24.02
CA GLY A 792 18.84 -31.88 23.18
C GLY A 792 18.33 -32.02 21.77
N THR A 793 19.21 -32.23 20.80
CA THR A 793 18.89 -32.25 19.38
C THR A 793 17.87 -33.32 18.99
N GLY A 794 17.91 -34.50 19.63
CA GLY A 794 16.99 -35.61 19.32
C GLY A 794 15.55 -35.40 19.80
N MET A 795 15.30 -34.43 20.70
CA MET A 795 13.96 -34.10 21.20
C MET A 795 13.45 -32.73 20.73
N LYS A 796 14.24 -31.98 19.97
CA LYS A 796 13.92 -30.57 19.65
C LYS A 796 12.62 -30.46 18.87
N GLU A 797 12.43 -31.30 17.86
CA GLU A 797 11.21 -31.33 17.05
C GLU A 797 10.00 -31.76 17.86
N MET A 798 10.12 -32.79 18.69
CA MET A 798 9.06 -33.24 19.60
C MET A 798 8.71 -32.14 20.60
N GLY A 799 9.68 -31.50 21.20
CA GLY A 799 9.48 -30.38 22.13
C GLY A 799 8.74 -29.20 21.50
N LEU A 800 9.10 -28.82 20.26
CA LEU A 800 8.38 -27.83 19.49
C LEU A 800 6.90 -28.21 19.28
N GLN A 801 6.63 -29.46 18.91
CA GLN A 801 5.24 -29.96 18.72
C GLN A 801 4.44 -29.92 20.02
N VAL A 802 5.02 -30.37 21.14
CA VAL A 802 4.35 -30.37 22.45
C VAL A 802 4.06 -28.95 22.93
N CYS A 803 5.03 -28.02 22.82
CA CYS A 803 4.81 -26.62 23.15
C CYS A 803 3.71 -25.98 22.28
N LEU A 804 3.70 -26.27 20.98
CA LEU A 804 2.69 -25.78 20.06
C LEU A 804 1.28 -26.31 20.38
N ASN A 805 1.19 -27.56 20.82
CA ASN A 805 -0.06 -28.13 21.28
C ASN A 805 -0.57 -27.47 22.59
N ASP A 806 0.33 -27.19 23.55
CA ASP A 806 -0.06 -26.46 24.76
C ASP A 806 -0.51 -25.02 24.44
N ILE A 807 0.19 -24.34 23.55
CA ILE A 807 -0.24 -23.00 23.04
C ILE A 807 -1.63 -23.11 22.37
N TRP A 808 -1.90 -24.17 21.63
CA TRP A 808 -3.22 -24.36 21.03
C TRP A 808 -4.32 -24.49 22.09
N ASN A 809 -4.09 -25.23 23.16
CA ASN A 809 -5.02 -25.28 24.29
C ASN A 809 -5.23 -23.89 24.92
N LYS A 810 -4.19 -23.07 25.02
CA LYS A 810 -4.30 -21.67 25.51
C LYS A 810 -5.09 -20.76 24.56
N ILE A 811 -4.97 -20.96 23.26
CA ILE A 811 -5.79 -20.22 22.27
C ILE A 811 -7.27 -20.53 22.50
N ILE A 812 -7.64 -21.78 22.74
CA ILE A 812 -9.02 -22.21 23.03
C ILE A 812 -9.52 -21.55 24.32
N GLU A 813 -8.73 -21.60 25.39
CA GLU A 813 -9.04 -20.96 26.67
C GLU A 813 -9.25 -19.44 26.52
N ASN A 814 -8.40 -18.76 25.78
CA ASN A 814 -8.46 -17.32 25.55
C ASN A 814 -9.63 -16.92 24.67
N LYS A 815 -10.00 -17.71 23.67
CA LYS A 815 -11.20 -17.49 22.86
C LYS A 815 -12.46 -17.43 23.74
N LYS A 816 -12.59 -18.34 24.71
CA LYS A 816 -13.71 -18.31 25.70
C LYS A 816 -13.74 -17.02 26.49
N LYS A 817 -12.57 -16.42 26.77
CA LYS A 817 -12.44 -15.14 27.48
C LYS A 817 -12.53 -13.91 26.57
N GLY A 818 -12.72 -14.09 25.27
CA GLY A 818 -12.73 -13.03 24.28
C GLY A 818 -11.36 -12.36 24.05
N LYS A 819 -10.26 -13.02 24.40
CA LYS A 819 -8.89 -12.54 24.25
C LYS A 819 -8.24 -13.09 22.99
N LYS A 820 -7.41 -12.30 22.33
CA LYS A 820 -6.53 -12.76 21.24
C LYS A 820 -5.26 -13.37 21.83
N THR A 821 -4.70 -14.36 21.14
CA THR A 821 -3.44 -15.02 21.49
C THR A 821 -2.45 -14.85 20.37
N TRP A 822 -1.36 -14.14 20.64
CA TRP A 822 -0.22 -14.07 19.74
C TRP A 822 0.76 -15.17 20.11
N PHE A 823 1.27 -15.86 19.11
CA PHE A 823 2.33 -16.82 19.36
C PHE A 823 3.40 -16.79 18.29
N TYR A 824 4.62 -16.97 18.76
CA TYR A 824 5.83 -16.87 17.95
C TYR A 824 6.59 -18.18 18.05
N ILE A 825 7.07 -18.67 16.92
CA ILE A 825 7.91 -19.87 16.85
C ILE A 825 9.21 -19.45 16.21
N ASP A 826 10.28 -19.43 17.00
CA ASP A 826 11.61 -19.18 16.46
C ASP A 826 12.18 -20.46 15.85
N GLU A 827 12.96 -20.32 14.78
CA GLU A 827 13.49 -21.42 13.94
C GLU A 827 12.40 -22.41 13.51
N PHE A 828 11.21 -21.89 13.11
CA PHE A 828 10.04 -22.75 12.83
C PHE A 828 10.22 -23.70 11.64
N TYR A 829 11.27 -23.54 10.80
CA TYR A 829 11.61 -24.49 9.75
C TYR A 829 11.87 -25.91 10.31
N LEU A 830 12.27 -26.02 11.58
CA LEU A 830 12.45 -27.30 12.25
C LEU A 830 11.16 -28.13 12.27
N LEU A 831 9.98 -27.50 12.31
CA LEU A 831 8.67 -28.15 12.21
C LEU A 831 8.26 -28.49 10.77
N THR A 832 9.06 -28.14 9.79
CA THR A 832 8.77 -28.43 8.37
C THR A 832 9.66 -29.51 7.77
N GLN A 833 10.54 -30.10 8.59
CA GLN A 833 11.48 -31.15 8.16
C GLN A 833 10.77 -32.49 7.90
N THR A 834 9.70 -32.79 8.62
CA THR A 834 8.87 -33.97 8.38
C THR A 834 7.50 -33.59 7.82
N GLU A 835 6.91 -34.45 6.98
CA GLU A 835 5.63 -34.14 6.33
C GLU A 835 4.48 -34.02 7.35
N SER A 836 4.51 -34.83 8.40
CA SER A 836 3.47 -34.82 9.45
C SER A 836 3.54 -33.58 10.32
N SER A 837 4.74 -33.18 10.77
CA SER A 837 4.93 -31.93 11.52
C SER A 837 4.53 -30.71 10.69
N ALA A 838 4.93 -30.66 9.41
CA ALA A 838 4.55 -29.60 8.49
C ALA A 838 3.03 -29.53 8.28
N ARG A 839 2.37 -30.69 8.18
CA ARG A 839 0.91 -30.79 8.05
C ARG A 839 0.20 -30.33 9.33
N PHE A 840 0.67 -30.74 10.50
CA PHE A 840 0.15 -30.29 11.79
C PHE A 840 0.28 -28.76 11.94
N LEU A 841 1.46 -28.21 11.64
CA LEU A 841 1.70 -26.78 11.64
C LEU A 841 0.75 -26.04 10.67
N GLN A 842 0.59 -26.54 9.45
CA GLN A 842 -0.33 -25.97 8.46
C GLN A 842 -1.80 -25.98 8.94
N GLN A 843 -2.24 -27.02 9.63
CA GLN A 843 -3.59 -27.09 10.21
C GLN A 843 -3.78 -25.98 11.25
N ILE A 844 -2.81 -25.75 12.14
CA ILE A 844 -2.86 -24.69 13.14
C ILE A 844 -2.92 -23.32 12.45
N TRP A 845 -2.06 -23.07 11.44
CA TRP A 845 -2.06 -21.80 10.68
C TRP A 845 -3.42 -21.53 10.01
N LYS A 846 -4.06 -22.55 9.42
CA LYS A 846 -5.38 -22.41 8.78
C LYS A 846 -6.48 -22.14 9.80
N ARG A 847 -6.40 -22.72 10.98
CA ARG A 847 -7.43 -22.65 12.03
C ARG A 847 -7.26 -21.44 12.96
N ALA A 848 -6.03 -20.95 13.16
CA ALA A 848 -5.69 -19.90 14.12
C ALA A 848 -6.61 -18.67 14.03
N ARG A 849 -6.89 -18.20 12.80
CA ARG A 849 -7.79 -17.07 12.57
C ARG A 849 -9.17 -17.24 13.20
N LYS A 850 -9.79 -18.41 13.03
CA LYS A 850 -11.14 -18.69 13.55
C LYS A 850 -11.17 -18.74 15.09
N TRP A 851 -10.03 -19.05 15.68
CA TRP A 851 -9.87 -19.21 17.13
C TRP A 851 -9.25 -17.98 17.81
N GLY A 852 -8.96 -16.89 17.07
CA GLY A 852 -8.36 -15.67 17.63
C GLY A 852 -6.87 -15.78 17.89
N GLY A 853 -6.21 -16.77 17.30
CA GLY A 853 -4.77 -16.93 17.30
C GLY A 853 -4.11 -16.11 16.20
N VAL A 854 -2.93 -15.56 16.49
CA VAL A 854 -2.09 -14.78 15.58
C VAL A 854 -0.69 -15.41 15.54
N PRO A 855 -0.48 -16.42 14.68
CA PRO A 855 0.80 -17.10 14.54
C PRO A 855 1.85 -16.23 13.84
N THR A 856 3.11 -16.37 14.25
CA THR A 856 4.27 -15.81 13.57
C THR A 856 5.41 -16.82 13.58
N GLY A 857 5.82 -17.27 12.39
CA GLY A 857 7.03 -18.06 12.22
C GLY A 857 8.25 -17.17 11.99
N ILE A 858 9.36 -17.47 12.64
CA ILE A 858 10.63 -16.75 12.47
C ILE A 858 11.65 -17.75 11.95
N THR A 859 12.35 -17.44 10.86
CA THR A 859 13.38 -18.32 10.31
C THR A 859 14.46 -17.56 9.56
N GLN A 860 15.64 -18.11 9.52
CA GLN A 860 16.75 -17.65 8.71
C GLN A 860 16.94 -18.50 7.44
N ASN A 861 16.26 -19.64 7.34
CA ASN A 861 16.44 -20.59 6.27
C ASN A 861 15.15 -20.67 5.43
N VAL A 862 15.11 -19.88 4.35
CA VAL A 862 13.95 -19.80 3.45
C VAL A 862 13.94 -21.00 2.50
N GLU A 863 15.10 -21.46 2.04
CA GLU A 863 15.22 -22.60 1.12
C GLU A 863 14.65 -23.87 1.74
N ASP A 864 15.05 -24.22 2.97
CA ASP A 864 14.49 -25.39 3.67
C ASP A 864 12.98 -25.25 3.92
N LEU A 865 12.52 -24.05 4.25
CA LEU A 865 11.10 -23.77 4.43
C LEU A 865 10.31 -23.98 3.13
N LEU A 866 10.86 -23.60 2.00
CA LEU A 866 10.20 -23.71 0.69
C LEU A 866 10.36 -25.09 0.06
N ALA A 867 11.21 -25.96 0.61
CA ALA A 867 11.43 -27.32 0.10
C ALA A 867 10.14 -28.18 0.18
N SER A 868 9.30 -27.99 1.21
CA SER A 868 8.06 -28.74 1.37
C SER A 868 6.84 -28.01 0.81
N LYS A 869 5.87 -28.78 0.25
CA LYS A 869 4.61 -28.24 -0.27
C LYS A 869 3.75 -27.67 0.85
N GLU A 870 3.77 -28.31 2.02
CA GLU A 870 3.03 -27.91 3.21
C GLU A 870 3.53 -26.60 3.75
N ALA A 871 4.85 -26.40 3.81
CA ALA A 871 5.47 -25.18 4.26
C ALA A 871 5.24 -23.99 3.29
N ARG A 872 5.30 -24.22 1.97
CA ARG A 872 4.85 -23.21 0.98
C ARG A 872 3.39 -22.82 1.22
N GLY A 873 2.54 -23.80 1.57
CA GLY A 873 1.15 -23.53 1.92
C GLY A 873 0.97 -22.68 3.17
N ILE A 874 1.92 -22.70 4.13
CA ILE A 874 1.91 -21.83 5.30
C ILE A 874 2.16 -20.39 4.90
N ILE A 875 3.21 -20.12 4.09
CA ILE A 875 3.53 -18.76 3.63
C ILE A 875 2.40 -18.17 2.78
N ASN A 876 1.82 -18.96 1.87
CA ASN A 876 0.68 -18.53 1.04
C ASN A 876 -0.57 -18.20 1.87
N ASN A 877 -0.65 -18.67 3.12
CA ASN A 877 -1.71 -18.32 4.07
C ASN A 877 -1.28 -17.21 5.04
N CYS A 878 -0.23 -16.47 4.77
CA CYS A 878 0.19 -15.31 5.55
C CYS A 878 -0.12 -14.03 4.80
N ASP A 879 -0.91 -13.14 5.41
CA ASP A 879 -1.09 -11.78 4.91
C ASP A 879 0.00 -10.82 5.46
N PHE A 880 0.95 -11.33 6.25
CA PHE A 880 2.05 -10.54 6.76
C PHE A 880 3.37 -11.30 6.58
N VAL A 881 4.28 -10.76 5.78
CA VAL A 881 5.64 -11.27 5.64
C VAL A 881 6.63 -10.11 5.80
N LEU A 882 7.44 -10.16 6.85
CA LEU A 882 8.51 -9.21 7.08
C LEU A 882 9.81 -9.83 6.57
N MET A 883 10.38 -9.24 5.54
CA MET A 883 11.60 -9.70 4.88
C MET A 883 12.73 -8.71 5.16
N LEU A 884 13.72 -9.16 5.92
CA LEU A 884 14.97 -8.44 6.16
C LEU A 884 16.00 -8.85 5.11
N ASN A 885 17.30 -8.59 5.34
CA ASN A 885 18.35 -9.01 4.43
C ASN A 885 18.25 -10.52 4.11
N GLN A 886 18.36 -10.89 2.83
CA GLN A 886 18.22 -12.26 2.35
C GLN A 886 19.47 -12.73 1.62
N SER A 887 19.71 -14.05 1.61
CA SER A 887 20.73 -14.68 0.79
C SER A 887 20.40 -14.53 -0.72
N PRO A 888 21.38 -14.65 -1.62
CA PRO A 888 21.10 -14.57 -3.05
C PRO A 888 20.10 -15.60 -3.57
N LEU A 889 20.11 -16.83 -3.03
CA LEU A 889 19.18 -17.90 -3.42
C LEU A 889 17.77 -17.61 -2.90
N ASP A 890 17.66 -17.30 -1.62
CA ASP A 890 16.36 -16.98 -1.00
C ASP A 890 15.64 -15.82 -1.69
N ARG A 891 16.40 -14.81 -2.15
CA ARG A 891 15.83 -13.66 -2.88
C ARG A 891 15.12 -14.07 -4.15
N VAL A 892 15.71 -15.00 -4.91
CA VAL A 892 15.12 -15.47 -6.17
C VAL A 892 13.81 -16.20 -5.89
N GLU A 893 13.81 -17.12 -4.93
CA GLU A 893 12.62 -17.89 -4.57
C GLU A 893 11.50 -16.99 -4.01
N LEU A 894 11.82 -16.06 -3.10
CA LEU A 894 10.87 -15.08 -2.57
C LEU A 894 10.35 -14.14 -3.66
N GLY A 895 11.24 -13.72 -4.57
CA GLY A 895 10.88 -12.89 -5.71
C GLY A 895 9.80 -13.51 -6.57
N HIS A 896 9.96 -14.80 -6.90
CA HIS A 896 8.96 -15.55 -7.67
C HIS A 896 7.66 -15.80 -6.90
N MET A 897 7.76 -16.13 -5.60
CA MET A 897 6.60 -16.49 -4.81
C MET A 897 5.71 -15.28 -4.49
N LEU A 898 6.31 -14.14 -4.17
CA LEU A 898 5.59 -12.91 -3.74
C LEU A 898 5.53 -11.84 -4.84
N ASN A 899 6.04 -12.13 -6.03
CA ASN A 899 6.13 -11.19 -7.16
C ASN A 899 6.85 -9.89 -6.78
N ILE A 900 8.06 -10.01 -6.20
CA ILE A 900 8.86 -8.86 -5.74
C ILE A 900 9.59 -8.24 -6.94
N SER A 901 9.42 -6.94 -7.16
CA SER A 901 10.10 -6.23 -8.25
C SER A 901 11.63 -6.14 -8.02
N PRO A 902 12.44 -5.94 -9.08
CA PRO A 902 13.88 -5.69 -8.94
C PRO A 902 14.19 -4.48 -8.05
N THR A 903 13.37 -3.44 -8.12
CA THR A 903 13.49 -2.24 -7.28
C THR A 903 13.22 -2.57 -5.82
N GLN A 904 12.15 -3.32 -5.52
CA GLN A 904 11.85 -3.79 -4.17
C GLN A 904 12.94 -4.74 -3.66
N MET A 905 13.45 -5.64 -4.53
CA MET A 905 14.49 -6.59 -4.19
C MET A 905 15.76 -5.90 -3.66
N SER A 906 16.07 -4.68 -4.11
CA SER A 906 17.21 -3.90 -3.63
C SER A 906 17.16 -3.62 -2.13
N TYR A 907 15.97 -3.53 -1.52
CA TYR A 907 15.79 -3.27 -0.09
C TYR A 907 16.05 -4.48 0.81
N ILE A 908 16.16 -5.69 0.25
CA ILE A 908 16.55 -6.92 0.96
C ILE A 908 17.89 -7.47 0.48
N THR A 909 18.61 -6.68 -0.34
CA THR A 909 19.92 -7.01 -0.87
C THR A 909 20.98 -6.19 -0.14
N ASN A 910 21.84 -6.85 0.65
CA ASN A 910 22.84 -6.19 1.48
C ASN A 910 22.28 -5.07 2.38
N ALA A 911 21.05 -5.28 2.84
CA ALA A 911 20.37 -4.34 3.69
C ALA A 911 20.97 -4.31 5.10
N ASP A 912 21.03 -3.12 5.70
CA ASP A 912 21.38 -2.95 7.10
C ASP A 912 20.36 -3.64 8.03
N ALA A 913 20.75 -3.95 9.26
CA ALA A 913 19.83 -4.46 10.26
C ALA A 913 18.65 -3.48 10.47
N GLY A 914 17.43 -4.01 10.46
CA GLY A 914 16.21 -3.21 10.56
C GLY A 914 15.76 -2.53 9.27
N GLN A 915 16.27 -2.96 8.13
CA GLN A 915 15.79 -2.54 6.81
C GLN A 915 15.26 -3.74 6.03
N GLY A 916 14.24 -3.53 5.22
CA GLY A 916 13.67 -4.62 4.45
C GLY A 916 12.34 -4.29 3.77
N LEU A 917 11.54 -5.32 3.55
CA LEU A 917 10.22 -5.26 2.93
C LEU A 917 9.15 -5.83 3.86
N ILE A 918 7.98 -5.20 3.88
CA ILE A 918 6.78 -5.69 4.54
C ILE A 918 5.74 -6.01 3.46
N TYR A 919 5.34 -7.28 3.36
CA TYR A 919 4.20 -7.70 2.57
C TYR A 919 2.96 -7.75 3.46
N THR A 920 1.85 -7.19 3.00
CA THR A 920 0.59 -7.06 3.77
C THR A 920 -0.61 -7.76 3.11
N GLY A 921 -0.36 -8.86 2.40
CA GLY A 921 -1.40 -9.61 1.68
C GLY A 921 -1.82 -8.99 0.35
N LYS A 922 -1.56 -7.70 0.13
CA LYS A 922 -1.85 -6.98 -1.11
C LYS A 922 -0.65 -6.17 -1.61
N PHE A 923 0.11 -5.59 -0.70
CA PHE A 923 1.13 -4.59 -1.00
C PHE A 923 2.46 -4.98 -0.39
N ILE A 924 3.54 -4.63 -1.09
CA ILE A 924 4.90 -4.73 -0.58
C ILE A 924 5.41 -3.31 -0.35
N VAL A 925 5.82 -3.02 0.88
CA VAL A 925 6.29 -1.69 1.27
C VAL A 925 7.70 -1.79 1.81
N PRO A 926 8.66 -1.04 1.29
CA PRO A 926 10.01 -0.98 1.84
C PRO A 926 10.02 -0.17 3.13
N PHE A 927 10.75 -0.67 4.15
CA PHE A 927 10.79 -0.04 5.46
C PHE A 927 12.22 0.14 5.99
N ILE A 928 12.36 1.11 6.88
CA ILE A 928 13.57 1.36 7.67
C ILE A 928 13.14 1.53 9.11
N ASP A 929 13.71 0.69 9.98
CA ASP A 929 13.48 0.74 11.42
C ASP A 929 14.80 0.75 12.18
N LYS A 930 15.28 1.94 12.52
CA LYS A 930 16.44 2.13 13.41
C LYS A 930 15.94 2.48 14.82
N PHE A 931 15.92 1.48 15.69
CA PHE A 931 15.54 1.68 17.07
C PHE A 931 16.71 2.34 17.84
N PRO A 932 16.47 3.39 18.67
CA PRO A 932 17.54 4.07 19.41
C PRO A 932 18.13 3.15 20.48
N GLY A 933 19.47 3.07 20.55
CA GLY A 933 20.18 2.29 21.55
C GLY A 933 20.20 2.95 22.93
N GLY A 934 20.62 2.19 23.95
CA GLY A 934 20.94 2.70 25.29
C GLY A 934 19.79 2.82 26.28
N ASN A 935 18.54 2.54 25.85
CA ASN A 935 17.36 2.54 26.72
C ASN A 935 17.03 1.13 27.25
N SER A 936 16.12 1.02 28.24
CA SER A 936 15.78 -0.26 28.87
C SER A 936 15.10 -1.22 27.89
N LEU A 937 14.24 -0.70 27.00
CA LEU A 937 13.56 -1.47 25.97
C LEU A 937 14.55 -2.05 24.95
N TYR A 938 15.56 -1.26 24.51
CA TYR A 938 16.59 -1.73 23.60
C TYR A 938 17.42 -2.87 24.23
N LYS A 939 17.84 -2.71 25.49
CA LYS A 939 18.62 -3.72 26.21
C LYS A 939 17.87 -5.05 26.36
N ALA A 940 16.54 -5.02 26.55
CA ALA A 940 15.71 -6.23 26.61
C ALA A 940 15.52 -6.90 25.25
N MET A 941 15.63 -6.13 24.16
CA MET A 941 15.40 -6.63 22.81
C MET A 941 16.68 -7.03 22.08
N THR A 942 17.84 -6.43 22.41
CA THR A 942 19.11 -6.74 21.73
C THR A 942 19.53 -8.18 21.97
N THR A 943 20.17 -8.78 20.96
CA THR A 943 20.80 -10.11 21.04
C THR A 943 22.31 -10.03 20.94
N LYS A 944 22.87 -8.81 20.90
CA LYS A 944 24.31 -8.61 20.82
C LYS A 944 24.95 -8.90 22.18
N PRO A 945 25.95 -9.80 22.30
CA PRO A 945 26.50 -10.20 23.57
C PRO A 945 27.07 -9.06 24.44
N ASP A 946 27.62 -8.04 23.76
CA ASP A 946 28.23 -6.88 24.44
C ASP A 946 27.20 -5.87 24.97
N GLU A 947 25.93 -5.99 24.59
CA GLU A 947 24.84 -5.05 24.90
C GLU A 947 23.75 -5.69 25.78
N VAL A 948 23.81 -7.03 25.99
CA VAL A 948 22.82 -7.77 26.80
C VAL A 948 23.12 -7.53 28.29
N ASP A 949 22.08 -7.17 29.03
CA ASP A 949 22.17 -7.03 30.50
C ASP A 949 22.20 -8.43 31.15
N LEU A 950 23.39 -8.91 31.51
CA LEU A 950 23.58 -10.24 32.05
C LEU A 950 22.93 -10.42 33.43
N ASP A 951 22.70 -9.34 34.17
CA ASP A 951 22.03 -9.40 35.48
C ASP A 951 20.52 -9.71 35.35
N ALA A 952 19.90 -9.40 34.22
CA ALA A 952 18.52 -9.75 33.92
C ALA A 952 18.33 -11.23 33.49
N VAL A 953 19.40 -11.95 33.15
CA VAL A 953 19.37 -13.34 32.67
C VAL A 953 19.46 -14.36 33.82
N THR A 954 19.79 -13.94 35.03
CA THR A 954 19.99 -14.82 36.20
C THR A 954 18.77 -14.97 37.12
N VAL A 955 17.55 -14.59 36.64
CA VAL A 955 16.32 -14.81 37.42
C VAL A 955 15.63 -16.11 37.01
#